data_918ab72e90c134934f8a096c392bc2d3
#
_entry.id   918ab72e90c134934f8a096c392bc2d3
#
_cell.length_a   1.000
_cell.length_b   1.000
_cell.length_c   1.000
_cell.angle_alpha   90.00
_cell.angle_beta   90.00
_cell.angle_gamma   90.00
#
_symmetry.space_group_name_H-M   'P 1'
#
loop_
_entity.id
_entity.type
_entity.pdbx_description
1 polymer ?
#
loop_
_entity_poly.entity_id
_entity_poly.type
_entity_poly.pdbx_seq_one_letter_code
_entity_poly.pdbx_strand_id
1 'polypeptide(L)'
;MDDRAEHGGPRVPQQRRPGSPGEPAALRFDVLGPVRARRGEEQLATGSPQQRALLAALLLREGRTATAAELIDALWGEDPPSQALAAVRTYASRLRKALDPRVLVSESGGYAVRGLGEGALDLTVAQERAAEAEKARAAGDLGRAREVLNRALGLWDGEALAGVPGPYAEAQRVRLEEWRLGLLEARLDMDLEQGCHAEAVSELTALTAAYPLRERLRELLMLALYRSGRQAEALAVYADTRRLLAEELGVDPRAGLRELQRRILQADPELAEPSAPAEQPAVVQVRPAQLPATVPDFTGRSAFVRELSEVLAAASGPGGGDGTGRVMAVSALAGIGGVGKTTLAVHIAHQARSAFPDGQLYVDLQGAGARAAEPETVLGSFLRALGTADSAVPDSLAERAALYRSVLDGRRVLVLLDNARDAAQVRPLLPGTEGCAALVTSRVRMVDLAGAHLVDLDVMSPDEALALFTRIVGEERVASERKAALDVVAACGFLPLAIRIAASRLAARRTWTVSVLAAKLADERRRLDELQAGDLAVKATFELGYGALEPAQARAFRLLGLADGPDVSLAAAAAVLDLPPEDAEDLLESLVDTSLLESAAPGRYRYHDLVRLYARACAERDEESADVGASDVGASDLGASDVGASPAPRGQRRTQAAMSRLLDFYLATATGVYAIERPGERVLDHLSRGSYPGLEFPDRAQALDWLFAEASGLLAAVQQAGTAGMLRRAADLLFAAVDLGESGISSRQYVLAATAVVTAAQRTGDAYAEGRARLMHSHILGVSGQFAESDREAGTALKLGLAAGDPVVCAQAPNQQGIIALYTGRHDEAEQHLTEALAAFRADRNSPGEASALCNLSRVHLATGRIDSAVSLARQGVAIYGRDETGMALRLANGKYALGLALTSAGEIALALEALTDALGMFQDARQQLWHGMTLFRLAELHLADHAPARAAACAEQALAVLHGIGGDWRRANVLTALGRGLHGVGQLDRARVCWQEALAAYEALKSPEAADVRSLLASAPVG
;
A
#
# COMPACT_ATOMS: atom_id res chain seq x y z
N MET A 1 62.59 -26.13 -45.77
CA MET A 1 61.82 -25.65 -46.92
C MET A 1 60.41 -25.55 -46.42
N ASP A 2 60.23 -24.56 -45.79
CA ASP A 2 59.34 -23.38 -45.92
C ASP A 2 57.97 -23.74 -46.49
N ASP A 3 57.03 -23.72 -45.62
CA ASP A 3 55.66 -23.30 -45.95
C ASP A 3 54.98 -22.62 -44.76
N ARG A 4 54.71 -21.35 -44.93
CA ARG A 4 53.99 -20.51 -43.95
C ARG A 4 52.52 -20.49 -44.27
N ALA A 5 51.69 -21.02 -43.42
CA ALA A 5 50.25 -20.85 -43.43
C ALA A 5 49.85 -19.51 -42.75
N GLU A 6 49.22 -18.61 -43.45
CA GLU A 6 48.64 -17.38 -42.92
C GLU A 6 47.28 -17.64 -42.24
N HIS A 7 47.19 -17.23 -40.99
CA HIS A 7 45.95 -17.18 -40.22
C HIS A 7 45.21 -15.85 -40.48
N GLY A 8 44.02 -15.93 -41.12
CA GLY A 8 43.08 -14.86 -41.22
C GLY A 8 42.30 -14.66 -39.91
N GLY A 9 42.61 -13.64 -39.12
CA GLY A 9 41.81 -13.19 -37.98
C GLY A 9 40.67 -12.26 -38.39
N PRO A 10 39.60 -12.13 -37.59
CA PRO A 10 38.43 -11.36 -37.93
C PRO A 10 38.71 -9.85 -37.90
N ARG A 11 38.25 -9.14 -38.93
CA ARG A 11 38.36 -7.67 -39.07
C ARG A 11 37.51 -6.99 -38.01
N VAL A 12 38.14 -6.21 -37.15
CA VAL A 12 37.54 -5.20 -36.24
C VAL A 12 37.00 -4.03 -37.09
N PRO A 13 35.79 -3.51 -36.83
CA PRO A 13 35.27 -2.36 -37.49
C PRO A 13 36.14 -1.11 -37.15
N GLN A 14 36.65 -0.41 -38.17
CA GLN A 14 37.40 0.82 -38.02
C GLN A 14 36.54 1.89 -37.37
N GLN A 15 36.95 2.37 -36.22
CA GLN A 15 36.48 3.61 -35.61
C GLN A 15 36.74 4.78 -36.60
N ARG A 16 35.68 5.50 -36.94
CA ARG A 16 35.81 6.80 -37.67
C ARG A 16 36.65 7.73 -36.82
N ARG A 17 37.71 8.28 -37.45
CA ARG A 17 38.55 9.36 -36.87
C ARG A 17 37.68 10.57 -36.60
N PRO A 18 37.89 11.35 -35.51
CA PRO A 18 37.19 12.60 -35.28
C PRO A 18 37.63 13.60 -36.35
N GLY A 19 36.64 14.31 -36.95
CA GLY A 19 36.83 15.33 -37.90
C GLY A 19 37.62 16.51 -37.36
N SER A 20 38.25 17.24 -38.24
CA SER A 20 39.10 18.41 -38.00
C SER A 20 38.37 19.46 -37.14
N PRO A 21 39.04 20.17 -36.22
CA PRO A 21 38.45 21.26 -35.47
C PRO A 21 38.28 22.50 -36.36
N GLY A 22 37.02 22.86 -36.71
CA GLY A 22 36.80 24.13 -37.43
C GLY A 22 35.42 24.41 -38.02
N GLU A 23 34.54 23.43 -38.21
CA GLU A 23 33.18 23.75 -38.64
C GLU A 23 32.22 23.84 -37.46
N PRO A 24 31.45 24.94 -37.31
CA PRO A 24 30.44 25.01 -36.25
C PRO A 24 29.39 23.93 -36.48
N ALA A 25 29.14 23.10 -35.49
CA ALA A 25 28.16 22.05 -35.58
C ALA A 25 26.81 22.60 -36.08
N ALA A 26 26.24 21.95 -37.12
CA ALA A 26 25.02 22.39 -37.78
C ALA A 26 23.84 22.45 -36.82
N LEU A 27 23.05 23.49 -36.88
CA LEU A 27 21.79 23.63 -36.14
C LEU A 27 20.72 22.71 -36.74
N ARG A 28 19.98 22.01 -35.90
CA ARG A 28 18.81 21.20 -36.28
C ARG A 28 17.61 21.61 -35.45
N PHE A 29 16.43 21.50 -36.04
CA PHE A 29 15.16 21.85 -35.43
C PHE A 29 14.18 20.72 -35.63
N ASP A 30 13.48 20.36 -34.53
CA ASP A 30 12.44 19.37 -34.54
C ASP A 30 11.10 20.08 -34.32
N VAL A 31 10.11 19.83 -35.17
CA VAL A 31 8.72 20.36 -35.12
C VAL A 31 7.66 19.25 -35.28
N LEU A 32 8.08 18.06 -35.70
CA LEU A 32 7.20 16.87 -35.81
C LEU A 32 7.03 16.13 -34.48
N GLY A 33 7.21 16.87 -33.40
CA GLY A 33 7.06 16.50 -32.01
C GLY A 33 7.14 17.75 -31.13
N PRO A 34 7.63 17.67 -29.90
CA PRO A 34 7.94 18.85 -29.10
C PRO A 34 8.99 19.73 -29.81
N VAL A 35 8.76 21.04 -29.89
CA VAL A 35 9.68 21.96 -30.57
C VAL A 35 11.02 22.02 -29.86
N ARG A 36 12.08 21.54 -30.55
CA ARG A 36 13.47 21.48 -30.06
C ARG A 36 14.42 22.13 -31.03
N ALA A 37 15.54 22.61 -30.52
CA ALA A 37 16.67 23.07 -31.30
C ALA A 37 17.93 22.38 -30.76
N ARG A 38 18.80 21.91 -31.65
CA ARG A 38 20.03 21.19 -31.29
C ARG A 38 21.19 21.75 -32.10
N ARG A 39 22.38 21.75 -31.48
CA ARG A 39 23.65 22.04 -32.14
C ARG A 39 24.56 20.82 -31.98
N GLY A 40 24.63 19.98 -33.02
CA GLY A 40 25.20 18.64 -32.89
C GLY A 40 24.41 17.79 -31.89
N GLU A 41 25.05 17.33 -30.80
CA GLU A 41 24.39 16.55 -29.72
C GLU A 41 23.83 17.46 -28.60
N GLU A 42 24.15 18.73 -28.58
CA GLU A 42 23.73 19.66 -27.53
C GLU A 42 22.31 20.19 -27.79
N GLN A 43 21.40 20.03 -26.84
CA GLN A 43 20.05 20.61 -26.90
C GLN A 43 20.08 22.06 -26.42
N LEU A 44 19.63 22.97 -27.29
CA LEU A 44 19.57 24.41 -27.00
C LEU A 44 18.25 24.76 -26.29
N ALA A 45 18.30 25.72 -25.39
CA ALA A 45 17.12 26.20 -24.68
C ALA A 45 16.19 27.00 -25.61
N THR A 46 15.04 26.45 -25.97
CA THR A 46 14.01 27.12 -26.80
C THR A 46 13.06 28.03 -25.97
N GLY A 47 13.24 28.08 -24.66
CA GLY A 47 12.56 29.01 -23.75
C GLY A 47 11.13 28.65 -23.35
N SER A 48 10.31 29.67 -23.07
CA SER A 48 8.91 29.51 -22.65
C SER A 48 8.02 28.96 -23.77
N PRO A 49 6.79 28.46 -23.44
CA PRO A 49 5.85 28.02 -24.47
C PRO A 49 5.60 29.05 -25.59
N GLN A 50 5.47 30.34 -25.26
CA GLN A 50 5.30 31.42 -26.26
C GLN A 50 6.58 31.66 -27.10
N GLN A 51 7.76 31.45 -26.52
CA GLN A 51 9.00 31.53 -27.30
C GLN A 51 9.09 30.36 -28.29
N ARG A 52 8.65 29.15 -27.88
CA ARG A 52 8.54 28.02 -28.80
C ARG A 52 7.49 28.25 -29.88
N ALA A 53 6.36 28.89 -29.53
CA ALA A 53 5.34 29.27 -30.51
C ALA A 53 5.89 30.27 -31.56
N LEU A 54 6.65 31.25 -31.12
CA LEU A 54 7.32 32.18 -32.05
C LEU A 54 8.33 31.44 -32.94
N LEU A 55 9.15 30.56 -32.38
CA LEU A 55 10.13 29.78 -33.13
C LEU A 55 9.44 28.87 -34.16
N ALA A 56 8.42 28.14 -33.75
CA ALA A 56 7.62 27.27 -34.63
C ALA A 56 6.97 28.05 -35.77
N ALA A 57 6.37 29.21 -35.47
CA ALA A 57 5.75 30.07 -36.48
C ALA A 57 6.75 30.58 -37.53
N LEU A 58 8.00 30.78 -37.15
CA LEU A 58 9.07 31.22 -38.07
C LEU A 58 9.67 30.06 -38.87
N LEU A 59 9.87 28.87 -38.23
CA LEU A 59 10.39 27.67 -38.90
C LEU A 59 9.44 27.15 -39.97
N LEU A 60 8.14 27.11 -39.68
CA LEU A 60 7.10 26.59 -40.58
C LEU A 60 6.81 27.55 -41.76
N ARG A 61 7.40 28.71 -41.80
CA ARG A 61 7.32 29.67 -42.93
C ARG A 61 8.48 29.50 -43.95
N GLU A 62 9.33 28.50 -43.79
CA GLU A 62 10.38 28.13 -44.75
C GLU A 62 11.26 29.34 -45.17
N GLY A 63 11.68 30.14 -44.21
CA GLY A 63 12.51 31.32 -44.42
C GLY A 63 11.73 32.56 -44.83
N ARG A 64 10.42 32.57 -45.03
CA ARG A 64 9.66 33.80 -45.34
C ARG A 64 9.58 34.69 -44.10
N THR A 65 9.73 36.00 -44.32
CA THR A 65 9.65 37.01 -43.26
C THR A 65 8.21 37.11 -42.76
N ALA A 66 8.02 36.99 -41.44
CA ALA A 66 6.76 37.26 -40.77
C ALA A 66 6.78 38.66 -40.13
N THR A 67 5.79 39.49 -40.46
CA THR A 67 5.63 40.80 -39.80
C THR A 67 5.30 40.65 -38.33
N ALA A 68 5.57 41.67 -37.54
CA ALA A 68 5.23 41.66 -36.12
C ALA A 68 3.73 41.46 -35.86
N ALA A 69 2.87 42.00 -36.74
CA ALA A 69 1.40 41.81 -36.64
C ALA A 69 1.01 40.33 -36.87
N GLU A 70 1.56 39.70 -37.94
CA GLU A 70 1.29 38.28 -38.22
C GLU A 70 1.81 37.34 -37.10
N LEU A 71 2.89 37.72 -36.41
CA LEU A 71 3.41 36.96 -35.29
C LEU A 71 2.55 37.14 -34.04
N ILE A 72 1.99 38.32 -33.80
CA ILE A 72 1.03 38.56 -32.72
C ILE A 72 -0.23 37.74 -32.94
N ASP A 73 -0.76 37.77 -34.16
CA ASP A 73 -1.92 36.97 -34.54
C ASP A 73 -1.64 35.46 -34.41
N ALA A 74 -0.46 35.01 -34.87
CA ALA A 74 -0.05 33.61 -34.77
C ALA A 74 0.07 33.10 -33.32
N LEU A 75 0.46 33.95 -32.37
CA LEU A 75 0.68 33.58 -30.99
C LEU A 75 -0.59 33.71 -30.10
N TRP A 76 -1.43 34.71 -30.37
CA TRP A 76 -2.54 35.06 -29.48
C TRP A 76 -3.91 35.18 -30.17
N GLY A 77 -3.97 35.26 -31.51
CA GLY A 77 -5.22 35.45 -32.24
C GLY A 77 -5.92 36.73 -31.87
N GLU A 78 -7.20 36.65 -31.55
CA GLU A 78 -8.06 37.78 -31.22
C GLU A 78 -7.77 38.42 -29.84
N ASP A 79 -7.02 37.70 -28.93
CA ASP A 79 -6.75 38.14 -27.55
C ASP A 79 -5.27 38.42 -27.27
N PRO A 80 -4.64 39.38 -27.98
CA PRO A 80 -3.23 39.74 -27.73
C PRO A 80 -3.09 40.51 -26.40
N PRO A 81 -2.03 40.27 -25.62
CA PRO A 81 -1.73 41.07 -24.43
C PRO A 81 -1.45 42.51 -24.77
N SER A 82 -1.69 43.45 -23.86
CA SER A 82 -1.55 44.91 -24.08
C SER A 82 -0.15 45.34 -24.57
N GLN A 83 0.88 44.52 -24.32
CA GLN A 83 2.25 44.72 -24.76
C GLN A 83 2.75 43.63 -25.73
N ALA A 84 1.87 43.09 -26.58
CA ALA A 84 2.18 41.99 -27.48
C ALA A 84 3.43 42.26 -28.37
N LEU A 85 3.56 43.45 -28.93
CA LEU A 85 4.70 43.83 -29.75
C LEU A 85 6.03 43.82 -28.97
N ALA A 86 6.00 44.29 -27.72
CA ALA A 86 7.17 44.23 -26.82
C ALA A 86 7.53 42.80 -26.43
N ALA A 87 6.53 41.97 -26.22
CA ALA A 87 6.70 40.55 -25.95
C ALA A 87 7.35 39.81 -27.13
N VAL A 88 6.85 39.98 -28.36
CA VAL A 88 7.45 39.38 -29.57
C VAL A 88 8.92 39.82 -29.73
N ARG A 89 9.22 41.11 -29.53
CA ARG A 89 10.62 41.63 -29.58
C ARG A 89 11.51 40.96 -28.52
N THR A 90 10.98 40.80 -27.33
CA THR A 90 11.69 40.15 -26.22
C THR A 90 11.94 38.67 -26.52
N TYR A 91 10.92 37.96 -27.03
CA TYR A 91 11.04 36.54 -27.40
C TYR A 91 12.05 36.34 -28.52
N ALA A 92 11.97 37.15 -29.57
CA ALA A 92 12.93 37.12 -30.68
C ALA A 92 14.38 37.44 -30.22
N SER A 93 14.54 38.40 -29.31
CA SER A 93 15.85 38.72 -28.73
C SER A 93 16.45 37.57 -27.94
N ARG A 94 15.60 36.90 -27.11
CA ARG A 94 16.03 35.72 -26.31
C ARG A 94 16.36 34.53 -27.18
N LEU A 95 15.52 34.22 -28.17
CA LEU A 95 15.76 33.15 -29.14
C LEU A 95 17.03 33.39 -29.93
N ARG A 96 17.28 34.64 -30.39
CA ARG A 96 18.51 35.01 -31.10
C ARG A 96 19.76 34.79 -30.26
N LYS A 97 19.68 35.05 -28.96
CA LYS A 97 20.78 34.80 -28.03
C LYS A 97 21.03 33.31 -27.79
N ALA A 98 19.95 32.48 -27.78
CA ALA A 98 20.02 31.05 -27.52
C ALA A 98 20.45 30.22 -28.76
N LEU A 99 20.04 30.64 -29.96
CA LEU A 99 20.32 29.93 -31.23
C LEU A 99 21.64 30.39 -31.86
N ASP A 100 21.54 31.30 -32.73
CA ASP A 100 22.67 32.04 -33.40
C ASP A 100 22.13 33.37 -33.91
N PRO A 101 22.83 34.49 -33.74
CA PRO A 101 22.40 35.78 -34.26
C PRO A 101 22.16 35.84 -35.77
N ARG A 102 22.78 34.92 -36.53
CA ARG A 102 22.63 34.84 -37.99
C ARG A 102 21.43 34.07 -38.45
N VAL A 103 20.86 33.20 -37.58
CA VAL A 103 19.74 32.32 -37.95
C VAL A 103 18.41 33.05 -37.80
N LEU A 104 18.20 33.77 -36.69
CA LEU A 104 17.03 34.60 -36.49
C LEU A 104 17.30 36.05 -36.83
N VAL A 105 16.91 36.45 -38.03
CA VAL A 105 17.16 37.82 -38.55
C VAL A 105 15.92 38.72 -38.40
N SER A 106 16.15 40.03 -38.34
CA SER A 106 15.10 41.06 -38.35
C SER A 106 15.14 41.79 -39.69
N GLU A 107 14.09 41.68 -40.46
CA GLU A 107 13.98 42.24 -41.81
C GLU A 107 12.60 42.87 -41.99
N SER A 108 12.61 44.03 -42.64
CA SER A 108 11.38 44.73 -43.09
C SER A 108 10.28 44.87 -42.01
N GLY A 109 10.69 45.12 -40.75
CA GLY A 109 9.73 45.26 -39.63
C GLY A 109 9.21 43.95 -39.06
N GLY A 110 9.75 42.82 -39.49
CA GLY A 110 9.40 41.48 -39.03
C GLY A 110 10.62 40.64 -38.67
N TYR A 111 10.43 39.33 -38.59
CA TYR A 111 11.43 38.32 -38.27
C TYR A 111 11.39 37.17 -39.28
N ALA A 112 12.55 36.57 -39.55
CA ALA A 112 12.67 35.38 -40.37
C ALA A 112 13.77 34.46 -39.80
N VAL A 113 13.62 33.15 -40.02
CA VAL A 113 14.70 32.18 -39.81
C VAL A 113 15.40 31.98 -41.15
N ARG A 114 16.70 32.22 -41.19
CA ARG A 114 17.52 32.14 -42.40
C ARG A 114 18.72 31.23 -42.21
N GLY A 115 19.29 30.79 -43.34
CA GLY A 115 20.55 30.03 -43.34
C GLY A 115 20.47 28.65 -42.70
N LEU A 116 19.31 28.03 -42.71
CA LEU A 116 19.16 26.62 -42.38
C LEU A 116 19.81 25.81 -43.50
N GLY A 117 20.73 24.91 -43.15
CA GLY A 117 21.33 23.95 -44.08
C GLY A 117 20.35 22.86 -44.50
N GLU A 118 20.67 22.09 -45.52
CA GLU A 118 19.92 20.92 -45.91
C GLU A 118 19.78 19.96 -44.72
N GLY A 119 18.56 19.44 -44.46
CA GLY A 119 18.28 18.55 -43.35
C GLY A 119 18.26 19.21 -41.96
N ALA A 120 18.23 20.55 -41.89
CA ALA A 120 18.20 21.26 -40.61
C ALA A 120 16.82 21.27 -39.93
N LEU A 121 15.74 21.04 -40.66
CA LEU A 121 14.37 20.96 -40.12
C LEU A 121 13.79 19.58 -40.43
N ASP A 122 13.31 18.88 -39.40
CA ASP A 122 12.71 17.54 -39.49
C ASP A 122 11.53 17.48 -40.48
N LEU A 123 10.69 18.51 -40.52
CA LEU A 123 9.59 18.62 -41.46
C LEU A 123 10.08 18.63 -42.93
N THR A 124 11.13 19.39 -43.23
CA THR A 124 11.71 19.44 -44.59
C THR A 124 12.26 18.05 -44.98
N VAL A 125 12.98 17.41 -44.06
CA VAL A 125 13.48 16.03 -44.26
C VAL A 125 12.35 15.03 -44.50
N ALA A 126 11.24 15.14 -43.76
CA ALA A 126 10.08 14.32 -43.96
C ALA A 126 9.45 14.53 -45.37
N GLN A 127 9.33 15.79 -45.81
CA GLN A 127 8.80 16.14 -47.11
C GLN A 127 9.69 15.64 -48.26
N GLU A 128 11.01 15.77 -48.14
CA GLU A 128 11.97 15.26 -49.12
C GLU A 128 11.88 13.74 -49.23
N ARG A 129 11.79 13.02 -48.10
CA ARG A 129 11.62 11.56 -48.07
C ARG A 129 10.27 11.14 -48.64
N ALA A 130 9.20 11.85 -48.32
CA ALA A 130 7.87 11.54 -48.90
C ALA A 130 7.89 11.69 -50.43
N ALA A 131 8.53 12.75 -50.96
CA ALA A 131 8.69 12.95 -52.38
C ALA A 131 9.61 11.87 -53.06
N GLU A 132 10.65 11.40 -52.34
CA GLU A 132 11.50 10.28 -52.80
C GLU A 132 10.68 8.98 -52.84
N ALA A 133 9.85 8.72 -51.84
CA ALA A 133 8.98 7.53 -51.78
C ALA A 133 7.96 7.54 -52.95
N GLU A 134 7.35 8.68 -53.26
CA GLU A 134 6.46 8.82 -54.43
C GLU A 134 7.18 8.54 -55.77
N LYS A 135 8.40 9.04 -55.93
CA LYS A 135 9.24 8.76 -57.10
C LYS A 135 9.57 7.27 -57.24
N ALA A 136 9.92 6.61 -56.12
CA ALA A 136 10.19 5.17 -56.07
C ALA A 136 8.94 4.37 -56.38
N ARG A 137 7.76 4.74 -55.85
CA ARG A 137 6.47 4.14 -56.17
C ARG A 137 6.13 4.25 -57.64
N ALA A 138 6.32 5.46 -58.24
CA ALA A 138 6.08 5.67 -59.67
C ALA A 138 7.05 4.88 -60.57
N ALA A 139 8.25 4.55 -60.07
CA ALA A 139 9.19 3.66 -60.74
C ALA A 139 8.94 2.17 -60.55
N GLY A 140 7.89 1.81 -59.81
CA GLY A 140 7.54 0.41 -59.51
C GLY A 140 8.35 -0.25 -58.38
N ASP A 141 9.25 0.48 -57.70
CA ASP A 141 10.05 -0.02 -56.61
C ASP A 141 9.30 0.20 -55.28
N LEU A 142 8.29 -0.64 -55.05
CA LEU A 142 7.43 -0.56 -53.85
C LEU A 142 8.19 -0.82 -52.55
N GLY A 143 9.23 -1.70 -52.59
CA GLY A 143 10.04 -1.99 -51.41
C GLY A 143 10.82 -0.76 -50.94
N ARG A 144 11.47 -0.08 -51.86
CA ARG A 144 12.21 1.18 -51.54
C ARG A 144 11.26 2.30 -51.18
N ALA A 145 10.12 2.42 -51.84
CA ALA A 145 9.13 3.44 -51.51
C ALA A 145 8.63 3.28 -50.09
N ARG A 146 8.29 2.06 -49.67
CA ARG A 146 7.88 1.69 -48.31
C ARG A 146 8.97 2.03 -47.27
N GLU A 147 10.23 1.64 -47.52
CA GLU A 147 11.34 1.87 -46.60
C GLU A 147 11.59 3.36 -46.41
N VAL A 148 11.57 4.14 -47.49
CA VAL A 148 11.78 5.61 -47.42
C VAL A 148 10.61 6.26 -46.69
N LEU A 149 9.38 5.82 -46.91
CA LEU A 149 8.19 6.35 -46.26
C LEU A 149 8.17 6.00 -44.75
N ASN A 150 8.60 4.81 -44.37
CA ASN A 150 8.80 4.46 -42.95
C ASN A 150 9.82 5.35 -42.28
N ARG A 151 10.92 5.70 -42.96
CA ARG A 151 11.93 6.64 -42.44
C ARG A 151 11.40 8.08 -42.35
N ALA A 152 10.45 8.46 -43.21
CA ALA A 152 9.76 9.74 -43.12
C ALA A 152 8.83 9.76 -41.88
N LEU A 153 7.99 8.77 -41.73
CA LEU A 153 7.06 8.61 -40.57
C LEU A 153 7.80 8.49 -39.24
N GLY A 154 8.98 7.88 -39.23
CA GLY A 154 9.83 7.77 -38.05
C GLY A 154 10.42 9.08 -37.53
N LEU A 155 10.17 10.21 -38.20
CA LEU A 155 10.56 11.55 -37.74
C LEU A 155 9.55 12.15 -36.75
N TRP A 156 8.34 11.58 -36.67
CA TRP A 156 7.34 12.02 -35.67
C TRP A 156 7.69 11.49 -34.28
N ASP A 157 7.91 12.42 -33.33
CA ASP A 157 8.12 12.14 -31.92
C ASP A 157 6.87 12.56 -31.12
N GLY A 158 5.78 11.84 -31.33
CA GLY A 158 4.47 12.13 -30.75
C GLY A 158 3.64 13.13 -31.58
N GLU A 159 2.86 13.99 -30.90
CA GLU A 159 2.07 15.05 -31.54
C GLU A 159 2.96 16.17 -32.05
N ALA A 160 2.81 16.54 -33.32
CA ALA A 160 3.55 17.67 -33.89
C ALA A 160 3.27 18.94 -33.09
N LEU A 161 4.29 19.78 -32.87
CA LEU A 161 4.19 21.01 -32.09
C LEU A 161 3.68 20.81 -30.66
N ALA A 162 3.94 19.65 -30.04
CA ALA A 162 3.44 19.34 -28.71
C ALA A 162 3.80 20.42 -27.67
N GLY A 163 2.79 20.87 -26.92
CA GLY A 163 2.93 21.88 -25.87
C GLY A 163 3.27 23.31 -26.37
N VAL A 164 3.02 23.59 -27.65
CA VAL A 164 3.13 24.95 -28.26
C VAL A 164 1.74 25.58 -28.28
N PRO A 165 1.54 26.71 -27.61
CA PRO A 165 0.24 27.38 -27.58
C PRO A 165 0.04 28.30 -28.80
N GLY A 166 -1.20 28.72 -29.07
CA GLY A 166 -1.61 29.70 -30.02
C GLY A 166 -2.31 29.16 -31.26
N PRO A 167 -3.19 29.95 -31.87
CA PRO A 167 -4.07 29.51 -32.97
C PRO A 167 -3.31 29.04 -34.20
N TYR A 168 -2.16 29.66 -34.50
CA TYR A 168 -1.30 29.21 -35.60
C TYR A 168 -0.74 27.80 -35.35
N ALA A 169 -0.26 27.54 -34.12
CA ALA A 169 0.28 26.22 -33.78
C ALA A 169 -0.83 25.14 -33.82
N GLU A 170 -2.04 25.46 -33.39
CA GLU A 170 -3.22 24.56 -33.47
C GLU A 170 -3.58 24.23 -34.91
N ALA A 171 -3.69 25.25 -35.76
CA ALA A 171 -3.96 25.07 -37.17
C ALA A 171 -2.86 24.24 -37.89
N GLN A 172 -1.59 24.44 -37.55
CA GLN A 172 -0.48 23.69 -38.11
C GLN A 172 -0.45 22.25 -37.57
N ARG A 173 -0.81 22.03 -36.34
CA ARG A 173 -0.93 20.70 -35.71
C ARG A 173 -1.95 19.85 -36.47
N VAL A 174 -3.14 20.38 -36.70
CA VAL A 174 -4.17 19.71 -37.52
C VAL A 174 -3.66 19.40 -38.93
N ARG A 175 -2.97 20.35 -39.58
CA ARG A 175 -2.43 20.17 -40.93
C ARG A 175 -1.35 19.09 -40.96
N LEU A 176 -0.44 19.07 -40.01
CA LEU A 176 0.67 18.10 -39.95
C LEU A 176 0.16 16.71 -39.60
N GLU A 177 -0.88 16.59 -38.75
CA GLU A 177 -1.51 15.31 -38.46
C GLU A 177 -2.27 14.77 -39.66
N GLU A 178 -3.00 15.63 -40.38
CA GLU A 178 -3.68 15.21 -41.62
C GLU A 178 -2.66 14.74 -42.68
N TRP A 179 -1.53 15.41 -42.80
CA TRP A 179 -0.45 14.99 -43.69
C TRP A 179 0.16 13.66 -43.24
N ARG A 180 0.44 13.48 -41.96
CA ARG A 180 0.92 12.21 -41.37
C ARG A 180 -0.02 11.06 -41.68
N LEU A 181 -1.31 11.24 -41.50
CA LEU A 181 -2.33 10.24 -41.84
C LEU A 181 -2.32 9.89 -43.31
N GLY A 182 -2.16 10.88 -44.21
CA GLY A 182 -2.01 10.64 -45.64
C GLY A 182 -0.77 9.79 -45.99
N LEU A 183 0.36 10.01 -45.29
CA LEU A 183 1.56 9.21 -45.44
C LEU A 183 1.37 7.76 -44.93
N LEU A 184 0.65 7.60 -43.80
CA LEU A 184 0.28 6.29 -43.26
C LEU A 184 -0.64 5.52 -44.21
N GLU A 185 -1.65 6.16 -44.77
CA GLU A 185 -2.54 5.58 -45.76
C GLU A 185 -1.77 5.10 -47.02
N ALA A 186 -0.85 5.94 -47.50
CA ALA A 186 -0.03 5.59 -48.67
C ALA A 186 0.91 4.41 -48.35
N ARG A 187 1.48 4.35 -47.16
CA ARG A 187 2.32 3.22 -46.75
C ARG A 187 1.52 1.95 -46.62
N LEU A 188 0.35 1.99 -45.97
CA LEU A 188 -0.54 0.83 -45.77
C LEU A 188 -1.08 0.34 -47.09
N ASP A 189 -1.37 1.23 -48.05
CA ASP A 189 -1.75 0.84 -49.39
C ASP A 189 -0.63 0.03 -50.09
N MET A 190 0.64 0.46 -49.99
CA MET A 190 1.80 -0.28 -50.49
C MET A 190 2.03 -1.59 -49.72
N ASP A 191 1.76 -1.64 -48.41
CA ASP A 191 1.82 -2.87 -47.64
C ASP A 191 0.83 -3.93 -48.20
N LEU A 192 -0.39 -3.49 -48.54
CA LEU A 192 -1.39 -4.35 -49.15
C LEU A 192 -1.02 -4.75 -50.59
N GLU A 193 -0.36 -3.89 -51.37
CA GLU A 193 0.17 -4.22 -52.70
C GLU A 193 1.33 -5.24 -52.61
N GLN A 194 2.07 -5.31 -51.51
CA GLN A 194 3.16 -6.26 -51.27
C GLN A 194 2.76 -7.55 -50.53
N GLY A 195 1.49 -7.74 -50.25
CA GLY A 195 1.00 -8.95 -49.58
C GLY A 195 1.13 -8.94 -48.06
N CYS A 196 1.52 -7.81 -47.42
CA CYS A 196 1.65 -7.68 -45.95
C CYS A 196 0.29 -7.46 -45.26
N HIS A 197 -0.71 -8.24 -45.63
CA HIS A 197 -2.11 -8.02 -45.22
C HIS A 197 -2.32 -8.19 -43.70
N ALA A 198 -1.75 -9.24 -43.12
CA ALA A 198 -1.95 -9.54 -41.69
C ALA A 198 -1.35 -8.47 -40.75
N GLU A 199 -0.19 -7.91 -41.10
CA GLU A 199 0.45 -6.83 -40.38
C GLU A 199 -0.36 -5.53 -40.48
N ALA A 200 -0.84 -5.23 -41.70
CA ALA A 200 -1.67 -4.07 -42.00
C ALA A 200 -3.00 -4.07 -41.23
N VAL A 201 -3.64 -5.26 -41.05
CA VAL A 201 -4.91 -5.39 -40.30
C VAL A 201 -4.77 -4.86 -38.87
N SER A 202 -3.70 -5.22 -38.17
CA SER A 202 -3.49 -4.80 -36.77
C SER A 202 -3.38 -3.27 -36.64
N GLU A 203 -2.56 -2.66 -37.49
CA GLU A 203 -2.34 -1.20 -37.45
C GLU A 203 -3.58 -0.43 -37.96
N LEU A 204 -4.23 -0.92 -39.00
CA LEU A 204 -5.48 -0.34 -39.52
C LEU A 204 -6.62 -0.42 -38.52
N THR A 205 -6.70 -1.50 -37.74
CA THR A 205 -7.69 -1.61 -36.65
C THR A 205 -7.47 -0.54 -35.60
N ALA A 206 -6.23 -0.30 -35.16
CA ALA A 206 -5.89 0.76 -34.22
C ALA A 206 -6.18 2.16 -34.80
N LEU A 207 -5.82 2.39 -36.08
CA LEU A 207 -6.04 3.69 -36.73
C LEU A 207 -7.54 3.97 -36.99
N THR A 208 -8.33 2.97 -37.33
CA THR A 208 -9.79 3.15 -37.51
C THR A 208 -10.52 3.37 -36.18
N ALA A 209 -9.99 2.90 -35.05
CA ALA A 209 -10.49 3.23 -33.73
C ALA A 209 -10.13 4.66 -33.34
N ALA A 210 -8.92 5.14 -33.67
CA ALA A 210 -8.47 6.50 -33.37
C ALA A 210 -9.14 7.55 -34.28
N TYR A 211 -9.41 7.20 -35.56
CA TYR A 211 -9.99 8.10 -36.57
C TYR A 211 -11.26 7.48 -37.19
N PRO A 212 -12.34 7.38 -36.40
CA PRO A 212 -13.52 6.61 -36.73
C PRO A 212 -14.28 7.10 -37.99
N LEU A 213 -14.18 8.37 -38.33
CA LEU A 213 -14.87 8.93 -39.51
C LEU A 213 -14.00 8.95 -40.80
N ARG A 214 -12.77 8.42 -40.71
CA ARG A 214 -11.87 8.42 -41.89
C ARG A 214 -12.11 7.18 -42.78
N GLU A 215 -12.91 7.34 -43.79
CA GLU A 215 -13.36 6.27 -44.64
C GLU A 215 -12.23 5.55 -45.40
N ARG A 216 -11.12 6.22 -45.75
CA ARG A 216 -9.99 5.60 -46.48
C ARG A 216 -9.28 4.53 -45.61
N LEU A 217 -9.11 4.77 -44.33
CA LEU A 217 -8.54 3.77 -43.42
C LEU A 217 -9.45 2.54 -43.33
N ARG A 218 -10.78 2.73 -43.32
CA ARG A 218 -11.75 1.66 -43.27
C ARG A 218 -11.79 0.86 -44.57
N GLU A 219 -11.63 1.54 -45.71
CA GLU A 219 -11.50 0.92 -47.04
C GLU A 219 -10.25 0.02 -47.08
N LEU A 220 -9.08 0.51 -46.62
CA LEU A 220 -7.85 -0.27 -46.53
C LEU A 220 -8.01 -1.47 -45.57
N LEU A 221 -8.68 -1.26 -44.42
CA LEU A 221 -8.96 -2.36 -43.49
C LEU A 221 -9.85 -3.43 -44.09
N MET A 222 -10.91 -3.04 -44.81
CA MET A 222 -11.77 -3.99 -45.52
C MET A 222 -10.99 -4.80 -46.55
N LEU A 223 -10.12 -4.15 -47.33
CA LEU A 223 -9.31 -4.82 -48.35
C LEU A 223 -8.27 -5.75 -47.70
N ALA A 224 -7.62 -5.30 -46.62
CA ALA A 224 -6.67 -6.11 -45.84
C ALA A 224 -7.34 -7.38 -45.27
N LEU A 225 -8.52 -7.22 -44.64
CA LEU A 225 -9.30 -8.33 -44.10
C LEU A 225 -9.74 -9.29 -45.17
N TYR A 226 -10.23 -8.78 -46.30
CA TYR A 226 -10.67 -9.62 -47.43
C TYR A 226 -9.51 -10.45 -48.01
N ARG A 227 -8.37 -9.82 -48.31
CA ARG A 227 -7.15 -10.49 -48.79
C ARG A 227 -6.54 -11.44 -47.74
N SER A 228 -6.83 -11.25 -46.47
CA SER A 228 -6.48 -12.18 -45.36
C SER A 228 -7.51 -13.33 -45.22
N GLY A 229 -8.46 -13.51 -46.13
CA GLY A 229 -9.52 -14.52 -46.02
C GLY A 229 -10.64 -14.23 -45.04
N ARG A 230 -10.66 -13.06 -44.40
CA ARG A 230 -11.59 -12.65 -43.32
C ARG A 230 -12.77 -11.85 -43.90
N GLN A 231 -13.46 -12.44 -44.91
CA GLN A 231 -14.53 -11.75 -45.65
C GLN A 231 -15.68 -11.27 -44.76
N ALA A 232 -16.08 -12.07 -43.76
CA ALA A 232 -17.18 -11.69 -42.88
C ALA A 232 -16.83 -10.43 -42.06
N GLU A 233 -15.60 -10.32 -41.60
CA GLU A 233 -15.13 -9.16 -40.82
C GLU A 233 -14.96 -7.93 -41.73
N ALA A 234 -14.51 -8.12 -42.97
CA ALA A 234 -14.48 -7.02 -43.93
C ALA A 234 -15.87 -6.41 -44.15
N LEU A 235 -16.90 -7.27 -44.30
CA LEU A 235 -18.28 -6.80 -44.43
C LEU A 235 -18.83 -6.19 -43.14
N ALA A 236 -18.41 -6.66 -41.95
CA ALA A 236 -18.77 -6.08 -40.68
C ALA A 236 -18.21 -4.65 -40.54
N VAL A 237 -16.95 -4.40 -40.95
CA VAL A 237 -16.35 -3.05 -40.98
C VAL A 237 -17.19 -2.11 -41.84
N TYR A 238 -17.71 -2.54 -42.97
CA TYR A 238 -18.59 -1.72 -43.79
C TYR A 238 -19.91 -1.41 -43.08
N ALA A 239 -20.56 -2.41 -42.47
CA ALA A 239 -21.83 -2.23 -41.76
C ALA A 239 -21.67 -1.23 -40.60
N ASP A 240 -20.58 -1.37 -39.83
CA ASP A 240 -20.25 -0.44 -38.73
C ASP A 240 -19.95 0.96 -39.24
N THR A 241 -19.22 1.08 -40.34
CA THR A 241 -18.94 2.38 -40.96
C THR A 241 -20.21 3.09 -41.41
N ARG A 242 -21.11 2.34 -42.08
CA ARG A 242 -22.37 2.90 -42.55
C ARG A 242 -23.23 3.38 -41.39
N ARG A 243 -23.31 2.59 -40.30
CA ARG A 243 -24.04 2.98 -39.08
C ARG A 243 -23.46 4.26 -38.49
N LEU A 244 -22.15 4.29 -38.31
CA LEU A 244 -21.47 5.44 -37.75
C LEU A 244 -21.66 6.72 -38.53
N LEU A 245 -21.49 6.65 -39.87
CA LEU A 245 -21.69 7.82 -40.74
C LEU A 245 -23.12 8.30 -40.74
N ALA A 246 -24.10 7.39 -40.65
CA ALA A 246 -25.51 7.73 -40.56
C ALA A 246 -25.85 8.39 -39.21
N GLU A 247 -25.28 7.91 -38.09
CA GLU A 247 -25.53 8.42 -36.77
C GLU A 247 -24.85 9.77 -36.54
N GLU A 248 -23.58 9.92 -36.95
CA GLU A 248 -22.76 11.10 -36.62
C GLU A 248 -22.92 12.25 -37.66
N LEU A 249 -23.08 11.90 -38.93
CA LEU A 249 -23.05 12.89 -40.02
C LEU A 249 -24.31 12.87 -40.90
N GLY A 250 -25.20 11.87 -40.75
CA GLY A 250 -26.41 11.75 -41.56
C GLY A 250 -26.14 11.44 -43.03
N VAL A 251 -24.98 10.84 -43.37
CA VAL A 251 -24.56 10.56 -44.74
C VAL A 251 -24.31 9.05 -44.95
N ASP A 252 -24.43 8.60 -46.20
CA ASP A 252 -24.01 7.26 -46.60
C ASP A 252 -22.50 7.21 -46.93
N PRO A 253 -21.83 6.05 -46.82
CA PRO A 253 -20.45 5.85 -47.21
C PRO A 253 -20.18 6.28 -48.65
N ARG A 254 -18.98 6.81 -48.90
CA ARG A 254 -18.60 7.27 -50.22
C ARG A 254 -18.50 6.12 -51.24
N ALA A 255 -18.49 6.48 -52.57
CA ALA A 255 -18.56 5.55 -53.65
C ALA A 255 -17.49 4.44 -53.63
N GLY A 256 -16.24 4.75 -53.23
CA GLY A 256 -15.14 3.79 -53.14
C GLY A 256 -15.43 2.66 -52.14
N LEU A 257 -15.90 3.00 -50.97
CA LEU A 257 -16.22 2.01 -49.93
C LEU A 257 -17.40 1.13 -50.27
N ARG A 258 -18.42 1.71 -50.91
CA ARG A 258 -19.58 0.95 -51.45
C ARG A 258 -19.19 0.03 -52.57
N GLU A 259 -18.32 0.48 -53.46
CA GLU A 259 -17.82 -0.34 -54.57
C GLU A 259 -16.97 -1.50 -54.07
N LEU A 260 -16.09 -1.27 -53.10
CA LEU A 260 -15.31 -2.32 -52.47
C LEU A 260 -16.20 -3.36 -51.79
N GLN A 261 -17.25 -2.95 -51.04
CA GLN A 261 -18.25 -3.89 -50.51
C GLN A 261 -18.91 -4.71 -51.57
N ARG A 262 -19.35 -4.08 -52.67
CA ARG A 262 -19.99 -4.79 -53.79
C ARG A 262 -19.06 -5.82 -54.42
N ARG A 263 -17.80 -5.47 -54.66
CA ARG A 263 -16.78 -6.36 -55.21
C ARG A 263 -16.46 -7.54 -54.28
N ILE A 264 -16.39 -7.29 -52.94
CA ILE A 264 -16.22 -8.34 -51.92
C ILE A 264 -17.40 -9.32 -51.93
N LEU A 265 -18.65 -8.82 -52.02
CA LEU A 265 -19.86 -9.66 -52.08
C LEU A 265 -19.95 -10.49 -53.35
N GLN A 266 -19.37 -9.99 -54.45
CA GLN A 266 -19.33 -10.70 -55.74
C GLN A 266 -18.14 -11.63 -55.86
N ALA A 267 -17.30 -11.73 -54.83
CA ALA A 267 -16.05 -12.49 -54.83
C ALA A 267 -15.18 -12.17 -56.07
N ASP A 268 -15.04 -10.85 -56.39
CA ASP A 268 -14.36 -10.37 -57.57
C ASP A 268 -12.89 -10.88 -57.61
N PRO A 269 -12.51 -11.67 -58.65
CA PRO A 269 -11.18 -12.25 -58.74
C PRO A 269 -10.04 -11.21 -58.78
N GLU A 270 -10.32 -9.99 -59.26
CA GLU A 270 -9.32 -8.93 -59.32
C GLU A 270 -8.97 -8.33 -57.92
N LEU A 271 -9.80 -8.60 -56.91
CA LEU A 271 -9.48 -8.26 -55.52
C LEU A 271 -8.55 -9.30 -54.89
N ALA A 272 -8.55 -10.54 -55.37
CA ALA A 272 -7.63 -11.58 -54.96
C ALA A 272 -6.31 -11.38 -55.72
N GLU A 273 -5.15 -11.50 -55.07
CA GLU A 273 -3.85 -11.42 -55.73
C GLU A 273 -3.70 -12.50 -56.81
N PRO A 274 -3.00 -12.22 -57.95
CA PRO A 274 -2.63 -13.27 -58.89
C PRO A 274 -1.71 -14.27 -58.20
N SER A 275 -2.17 -15.51 -58.06
CA SER A 275 -1.38 -16.64 -57.54
C SER A 275 -0.13 -16.81 -58.40
N ALA A 276 1.05 -16.51 -57.85
CA ALA A 276 2.31 -16.98 -58.41
C ALA A 276 2.36 -18.52 -58.31
N PRO A 277 2.98 -19.25 -59.31
CA PRO A 277 2.97 -20.73 -59.33
C PRO A 277 3.65 -21.27 -58.09
N ALA A 278 2.99 -22.19 -57.39
CA ALA A 278 3.40 -22.80 -56.16
C ALA A 278 4.73 -23.56 -56.32
N GLU A 279 5.81 -22.99 -55.89
CA GLU A 279 6.89 -23.75 -55.23
C GLU A 279 6.35 -24.08 -53.86
N GLN A 280 6.40 -25.37 -53.49
CA GLN A 280 6.03 -25.84 -52.16
C GLN A 280 6.88 -25.07 -51.14
N PRO A 281 6.30 -24.17 -50.32
CA PRO A 281 7.11 -23.53 -49.28
C PRO A 281 7.45 -24.60 -48.26
N ALA A 282 8.74 -24.71 -47.95
CA ALA A 282 9.14 -25.27 -46.67
C ALA A 282 8.25 -24.58 -45.60
N VAL A 283 7.58 -25.40 -44.79
CA VAL A 283 6.71 -24.94 -43.70
C VAL A 283 7.52 -23.96 -42.86
N VAL A 284 7.33 -22.67 -43.07
CA VAL A 284 7.85 -21.64 -42.19
C VAL A 284 7.03 -21.77 -40.91
N GLN A 285 7.60 -22.44 -39.93
CA GLN A 285 6.98 -22.50 -38.61
C GLN A 285 6.84 -21.07 -38.10
N VAL A 286 5.62 -20.55 -38.12
CA VAL A 286 5.30 -19.24 -37.51
C VAL A 286 5.55 -19.39 -36.05
N ARG A 287 6.52 -18.61 -35.50
CA ARG A 287 6.85 -18.57 -34.08
C ARG A 287 6.16 -17.36 -33.47
N PRO A 288 5.07 -17.56 -32.72
CA PRO A 288 4.40 -16.43 -32.08
C PRO A 288 5.30 -15.73 -31.09
N ALA A 289 5.34 -14.39 -31.11
CA ALA A 289 6.11 -13.54 -30.19
C ALA A 289 5.18 -12.45 -29.65
N GLN A 290 4.20 -12.86 -28.83
CA GLN A 290 3.08 -11.99 -28.40
C GLN A 290 3.27 -11.33 -27.05
N LEU A 291 4.41 -11.52 -26.36
CA LEU A 291 4.65 -10.94 -25.04
C LEU A 291 4.55 -9.41 -25.07
N PRO A 292 3.82 -8.80 -24.14
CA PRO A 292 3.81 -7.34 -23.95
C PRO A 292 5.21 -6.81 -23.61
N ALA A 293 5.43 -5.51 -23.83
CA ALA A 293 6.69 -4.86 -23.44
C ALA A 293 6.92 -4.95 -21.93
N THR A 294 8.16 -5.25 -21.53
CA THR A 294 8.57 -5.20 -20.13
C THR A 294 8.78 -3.77 -19.67
N VAL A 295 8.58 -3.50 -18.38
CA VAL A 295 8.83 -2.18 -17.80
C VAL A 295 10.35 -2.00 -17.57
N PRO A 296 10.93 -0.85 -17.96
CA PRO A 296 12.39 -0.62 -17.84
C PRO A 296 12.86 -0.44 -16.39
N ASP A 297 11.95 -0.12 -15.49
CA ASP A 297 12.20 0.15 -14.07
C ASP A 297 11.79 -1.01 -13.15
N PHE A 298 11.69 -2.23 -13.66
CA PHE A 298 11.45 -3.41 -12.84
C PHE A 298 12.47 -3.49 -11.72
N THR A 299 12.00 -3.61 -10.47
CA THR A 299 12.83 -3.55 -9.26
C THR A 299 12.34 -4.57 -8.24
N GLY A 300 13.28 -5.21 -7.55
CA GLY A 300 12.99 -6.17 -6.48
C GLY A 300 12.50 -7.54 -6.98
N ARG A 301 11.89 -8.29 -6.08
CA ARG A 301 11.29 -9.61 -6.36
C ARG A 301 12.29 -10.68 -6.82
N SER A 302 13.59 -10.53 -6.50
CA SER A 302 14.64 -11.42 -6.98
C SER A 302 14.44 -12.89 -6.57
N ALA A 303 13.82 -13.15 -5.42
CA ALA A 303 13.48 -14.50 -4.97
C ALA A 303 12.43 -15.14 -5.88
N PHE A 304 11.33 -14.46 -6.16
CA PHE A 304 10.27 -14.94 -7.05
C PHE A 304 10.74 -15.07 -8.50
N VAL A 305 11.55 -14.12 -8.98
CA VAL A 305 12.14 -14.19 -10.32
C VAL A 305 12.99 -15.44 -10.47
N ARG A 306 13.83 -15.74 -9.48
CA ARG A 306 14.68 -16.94 -9.48
C ARG A 306 13.85 -18.21 -9.40
N GLU A 307 12.95 -18.32 -8.43
CA GLU A 307 12.07 -19.47 -8.21
C GLU A 307 11.28 -19.83 -9.48
N LEU A 308 10.57 -18.86 -10.05
CA LEU A 308 9.77 -19.07 -11.25
C LEU A 308 10.63 -19.33 -12.50
N SER A 309 11.81 -18.72 -12.60
CA SER A 309 12.75 -19.01 -13.68
C SER A 309 13.29 -20.43 -13.59
N GLU A 310 13.56 -20.95 -12.38
CA GLU A 310 13.97 -22.34 -12.15
C GLU A 310 12.85 -23.33 -12.55
N VAL A 311 11.61 -23.06 -12.19
CA VAL A 311 10.44 -23.86 -12.59
C VAL A 311 10.28 -23.89 -14.11
N LEU A 312 10.40 -22.75 -14.79
CA LEU A 312 10.31 -22.67 -16.27
C LEU A 312 11.51 -23.34 -16.96
N ALA A 313 12.71 -23.21 -16.41
CA ALA A 313 13.91 -23.86 -16.93
C ALA A 313 13.85 -25.39 -16.80
N ALA A 314 13.30 -25.91 -15.71
CA ALA A 314 13.08 -27.35 -15.51
C ALA A 314 12.12 -27.96 -16.56
N ALA A 315 11.11 -27.18 -17.00
CA ALA A 315 10.19 -27.62 -18.05
C ALA A 315 10.84 -27.71 -19.45
N SER A 316 11.87 -26.90 -19.71
CA SER A 316 12.52 -26.76 -21.03
C SER A 316 13.82 -27.57 -21.20
N GLY A 317 14.36 -28.20 -20.13
CA GLY A 317 15.69 -28.88 -20.14
C GLY A 317 15.71 -30.16 -20.98
N PRO A 318 16.87 -30.52 -21.61
CA PRO A 318 17.09 -31.85 -22.21
C PRO A 318 17.16 -32.91 -21.10
N GLY A 319 16.44 -34.03 -21.25
CA GLY A 319 16.22 -35.04 -20.24
C GLY A 319 17.48 -35.55 -19.53
N GLY A 320 17.57 -35.35 -18.23
CA GLY A 320 18.39 -36.13 -17.32
C GLY A 320 17.63 -37.41 -16.97
N GLY A 321 18.28 -38.56 -17.19
CA GLY A 321 17.69 -39.87 -17.10
C GLY A 321 17.38 -40.34 -15.69
N ASP A 322 16.28 -39.90 -15.14
CA ASP A 322 15.63 -40.54 -14.00
C ASP A 322 14.13 -40.57 -14.30
N GLY A 323 13.56 -41.74 -14.50
CA GLY A 323 12.26 -42.07 -15.04
C GLY A 323 10.98 -41.45 -14.44
N THR A 324 11.07 -40.21 -13.94
CA THR A 324 9.88 -39.39 -13.60
C THR A 324 9.50 -38.58 -14.83
N GLY A 325 8.35 -38.94 -15.44
CA GLY A 325 7.83 -38.32 -16.65
C GLY A 325 7.85 -36.80 -16.56
N ARG A 326 8.30 -36.15 -17.61
CA ARG A 326 8.27 -34.68 -17.78
C ARG A 326 6.82 -34.20 -17.68
N VAL A 327 6.59 -33.30 -16.79
CA VAL A 327 5.29 -32.65 -16.60
C VAL A 327 5.37 -31.23 -17.11
N MET A 328 4.34 -30.77 -17.82
CA MET A 328 4.16 -29.36 -18.17
C MET A 328 4.27 -28.50 -16.90
N ALA A 329 5.08 -27.43 -16.94
CA ALA A 329 5.13 -26.48 -15.83
C ALA A 329 3.95 -25.50 -15.93
N VAL A 330 3.17 -25.42 -14.86
CA VAL A 330 2.14 -24.39 -14.68
C VAL A 330 2.48 -23.61 -13.41
N SER A 331 2.54 -22.29 -13.53
CA SER A 331 2.71 -21.42 -12.35
C SER A 331 1.56 -20.43 -12.31
N ALA A 332 0.86 -20.36 -11.17
CA ALA A 332 -0.25 -19.45 -10.97
C ALA A 332 0.11 -18.41 -9.89
N LEU A 333 0.14 -17.13 -10.31
CA LEU A 333 0.45 -15.99 -9.46
C LEU A 333 -0.85 -15.34 -8.98
N ALA A 334 -1.12 -15.41 -7.69
CA ALA A 334 -2.23 -14.74 -7.04
C ALA A 334 -1.77 -13.50 -6.25
N GLY A 335 -2.71 -12.66 -5.83
CA GLY A 335 -2.45 -11.48 -4.99
C GLY A 335 -3.34 -10.29 -5.32
N ILE A 336 -3.31 -9.28 -4.47
CA ILE A 336 -4.14 -8.07 -4.60
C ILE A 336 -3.91 -7.31 -5.90
N GLY A 337 -4.90 -6.48 -6.28
CA GLY A 337 -4.79 -5.58 -7.43
C GLY A 337 -3.64 -4.58 -7.26
N GLY A 338 -2.83 -4.40 -8.31
CA GLY A 338 -1.70 -3.44 -8.27
C GLY A 338 -0.41 -3.97 -7.64
N VAL A 339 -0.37 -5.21 -7.14
CA VAL A 339 0.83 -5.83 -6.54
C VAL A 339 1.92 -6.18 -7.57
N GLY A 340 1.59 -6.13 -8.87
CA GLY A 340 2.57 -6.33 -9.95
C GLY A 340 2.64 -7.74 -10.53
N LYS A 341 1.57 -8.55 -10.42
CA LYS A 341 1.49 -9.92 -10.98
C LYS A 341 1.82 -9.96 -12.47
N THR A 342 1.09 -9.20 -13.27
CA THR A 342 1.32 -9.09 -14.72
C THR A 342 2.74 -8.63 -15.04
N THR A 343 3.23 -7.61 -14.32
CA THR A 343 4.57 -7.08 -14.52
C THR A 343 5.66 -8.11 -14.23
N LEU A 344 5.52 -8.89 -13.15
CA LEU A 344 6.43 -9.98 -12.80
C LEU A 344 6.36 -11.10 -13.82
N ALA A 345 5.15 -11.54 -14.21
CA ALA A 345 4.96 -12.61 -15.17
C ALA A 345 5.54 -12.25 -16.55
N VAL A 346 5.29 -11.03 -17.05
CA VAL A 346 5.87 -10.52 -18.30
C VAL A 346 7.39 -10.46 -18.21
N HIS A 347 7.94 -9.97 -17.07
CA HIS A 347 9.40 -9.88 -16.87
C HIS A 347 10.06 -11.27 -16.93
N ILE A 348 9.50 -12.25 -16.23
CA ILE A 348 9.99 -13.64 -16.22
C ILE A 348 9.81 -14.28 -17.60
N ALA A 349 8.68 -14.06 -18.27
CA ALA A 349 8.44 -14.57 -19.62
C ALA A 349 9.48 -14.06 -20.62
N HIS A 350 9.90 -12.80 -20.51
CA HIS A 350 10.99 -12.26 -21.32
C HIS A 350 12.35 -12.88 -21.01
N GLN A 351 12.65 -13.14 -19.73
CA GLN A 351 13.88 -13.84 -19.33
C GLN A 351 13.91 -15.29 -19.83
N ALA A 352 12.77 -15.97 -19.76
CA ALA A 352 12.63 -17.37 -20.19
C ALA A 352 12.52 -17.55 -21.71
N ARG A 353 12.50 -16.46 -22.50
CA ARG A 353 12.26 -16.52 -23.96
C ARG A 353 13.19 -17.46 -24.70
N SER A 354 14.47 -17.53 -24.31
CA SER A 354 15.45 -18.43 -24.93
C SER A 354 15.18 -19.91 -24.65
N ALA A 355 14.50 -20.24 -23.57
CA ALA A 355 14.09 -21.60 -23.21
C ALA A 355 12.89 -22.10 -24.03
N PHE A 356 12.09 -21.20 -24.62
CA PHE A 356 10.91 -21.49 -25.42
C PHE A 356 11.05 -20.96 -26.86
N PRO A 357 11.92 -21.54 -27.67
CA PRO A 357 12.29 -21.03 -28.98
C PRO A 357 11.18 -21.14 -30.04
N ASP A 358 10.15 -21.97 -29.81
CA ASP A 358 9.07 -22.20 -30.77
C ASP A 358 7.92 -21.18 -30.64
N GLY A 359 8.01 -20.28 -29.64
CA GLY A 359 7.17 -19.10 -29.53
C GLY A 359 6.67 -18.77 -28.12
N GLN A 360 6.04 -17.60 -28.02
CA GLN A 360 5.40 -17.11 -26.80
C GLN A 360 3.98 -16.62 -27.17
N LEU A 361 2.98 -17.19 -26.52
CA LEU A 361 1.59 -16.80 -26.61
C LEU A 361 1.23 -15.92 -25.39
N TYR A 362 0.43 -14.89 -25.63
CA TYR A 362 -0.08 -14.02 -24.59
C TYR A 362 -1.56 -13.74 -24.81
N VAL A 363 -2.32 -13.68 -23.73
CA VAL A 363 -3.70 -13.20 -23.73
C VAL A 363 -4.05 -12.58 -22.39
N ASP A 364 -4.76 -11.45 -22.42
CA ASP A 364 -5.50 -10.92 -21.26
C ASP A 364 -6.89 -11.58 -21.26
N LEU A 365 -7.14 -12.41 -20.24
CA LEU A 365 -8.39 -13.14 -20.06
C LEU A 365 -9.52 -12.29 -19.49
N GLN A 366 -9.25 -11.03 -19.14
CA GLN A 366 -10.23 -10.06 -18.66
C GLN A 366 -11.09 -10.56 -17.48
N GLY A 367 -10.52 -11.42 -16.65
CA GLY A 367 -11.24 -12.11 -15.57
C GLY A 367 -11.86 -11.18 -14.51
N ALA A 368 -11.34 -9.95 -14.38
CA ALA A 368 -11.89 -8.91 -13.51
C ALA A 368 -12.95 -8.02 -14.20
N GLY A 369 -13.19 -8.18 -15.48
CA GLY A 369 -14.14 -7.39 -16.27
C GLY A 369 -15.55 -7.97 -16.26
N ALA A 370 -16.53 -7.16 -16.69
CA ALA A 370 -17.93 -7.58 -16.83
C ALA A 370 -18.15 -8.73 -17.85
N ARG A 371 -17.23 -8.91 -18.78
CA ARG A 371 -17.21 -10.03 -19.74
C ARG A 371 -15.79 -10.59 -19.79
N ALA A 372 -15.59 -11.73 -19.16
CA ALA A 372 -14.34 -12.47 -19.27
C ALA A 372 -14.17 -13.04 -20.70
N ALA A 373 -12.92 -13.15 -21.14
CA ALA A 373 -12.64 -13.75 -22.45
C ALA A 373 -13.06 -15.23 -22.47
N GLU A 374 -13.85 -15.61 -23.46
CA GLU A 374 -14.29 -17.00 -23.62
C GLU A 374 -13.13 -17.88 -24.08
N PRO A 375 -12.86 -19.02 -23.42
CA PRO A 375 -11.75 -19.92 -23.77
C PRO A 375 -11.78 -20.38 -25.22
N GLU A 376 -12.94 -20.53 -25.77
CA GLU A 376 -13.17 -20.92 -27.19
C GLU A 376 -12.60 -19.88 -28.16
N THR A 377 -12.83 -18.59 -27.89
CA THR A 377 -12.31 -17.48 -28.69
C THR A 377 -10.78 -17.40 -28.58
N VAL A 378 -10.25 -17.58 -27.36
CA VAL A 378 -8.82 -17.55 -27.07
C VAL A 378 -8.10 -18.69 -27.81
N LEU A 379 -8.61 -19.92 -27.72
CA LEU A 379 -8.04 -21.05 -28.42
C LEU A 379 -8.03 -20.84 -29.94
N GLY A 380 -9.10 -20.28 -30.50
CA GLY A 380 -9.12 -19.92 -31.92
C GLY A 380 -8.00 -18.93 -32.26
N SER A 381 -7.75 -17.95 -31.45
CA SER A 381 -6.66 -16.98 -31.62
C SER A 381 -5.27 -17.65 -31.52
N PHE A 382 -5.08 -18.52 -30.51
CA PHE A 382 -3.83 -19.25 -30.31
C PHE A 382 -3.52 -20.22 -31.48
N LEU A 383 -4.52 -20.95 -31.96
CA LEU A 383 -4.39 -21.84 -33.13
C LEU A 383 -3.94 -21.07 -34.37
N ARG A 384 -4.54 -19.92 -34.64
CA ARG A 384 -4.11 -19.03 -35.75
C ARG A 384 -2.68 -18.54 -35.56
N ALA A 385 -2.34 -18.11 -34.38
CA ALA A 385 -0.99 -17.64 -34.07
C ALA A 385 0.07 -18.75 -34.22
N LEU A 386 -0.31 -20.01 -34.04
CA LEU A 386 0.53 -21.19 -34.25
C LEU A 386 0.56 -21.68 -35.71
N GLY A 387 -0.15 -21.02 -36.61
CA GLY A 387 -0.15 -21.32 -38.06
C GLY A 387 -1.29 -22.22 -38.54
N THR A 388 -2.33 -22.45 -37.71
CA THR A 388 -3.51 -23.20 -38.13
C THR A 388 -4.40 -22.31 -39.02
N ALA A 389 -4.76 -22.78 -40.21
CA ALA A 389 -5.65 -22.05 -41.09
C ALA A 389 -7.07 -21.93 -40.48
N ASP A 390 -7.74 -20.79 -40.68
CA ASP A 390 -9.09 -20.54 -40.12
C ASP A 390 -10.10 -21.63 -40.46
N SER A 391 -10.05 -22.17 -41.67
CA SER A 391 -10.92 -23.27 -42.11
C SER A 391 -10.66 -24.61 -41.42
N ALA A 392 -9.53 -24.74 -40.71
CA ALA A 392 -9.15 -25.95 -39.99
C ALA A 392 -9.38 -25.79 -38.46
N VAL A 393 -9.81 -24.62 -37.96
CA VAL A 393 -10.16 -24.40 -36.57
C VAL A 393 -11.58 -24.92 -36.32
N PRO A 394 -11.74 -25.92 -35.42
CA PRO A 394 -13.07 -26.48 -35.13
C PRO A 394 -14.01 -25.49 -34.41
N ASP A 395 -15.33 -25.75 -34.49
CA ASP A 395 -16.30 -24.88 -33.84
C ASP A 395 -16.44 -25.12 -32.32
N SER A 396 -16.21 -26.35 -31.85
CA SER A 396 -16.40 -26.67 -30.42
C SER A 396 -15.17 -26.44 -29.59
N LEU A 397 -15.38 -25.99 -28.34
CA LEU A 397 -14.31 -25.78 -27.35
C LEU A 397 -13.44 -27.03 -27.15
N ALA A 398 -14.06 -28.21 -27.04
CA ALA A 398 -13.36 -29.47 -26.80
C ALA A 398 -12.43 -29.84 -27.96
N GLU A 399 -12.89 -29.67 -29.21
CA GLU A 399 -12.10 -29.96 -30.43
C GLU A 399 -10.98 -28.92 -30.62
N ARG A 400 -11.24 -27.63 -30.33
CA ARG A 400 -10.19 -26.60 -30.33
C ARG A 400 -9.10 -26.90 -29.33
N ALA A 401 -9.47 -27.31 -28.11
CA ALA A 401 -8.50 -27.67 -27.06
C ALA A 401 -7.70 -28.93 -27.44
N ALA A 402 -8.33 -29.91 -28.09
CA ALA A 402 -7.65 -31.11 -28.60
C ALA A 402 -6.66 -30.76 -29.72
N LEU A 403 -7.09 -29.97 -30.71
CA LEU A 403 -6.26 -29.50 -31.82
C LEU A 403 -5.08 -28.65 -31.30
N TYR A 404 -5.34 -27.75 -30.34
CA TYR A 404 -4.32 -26.90 -29.69
C TYR A 404 -3.22 -27.74 -29.06
N ARG A 405 -3.57 -28.76 -28.27
CA ARG A 405 -2.58 -29.68 -27.69
C ARG A 405 -1.79 -30.45 -28.76
N SER A 406 -2.49 -30.89 -29.83
CA SER A 406 -1.82 -31.58 -30.95
C SER A 406 -0.85 -30.69 -31.71
N VAL A 407 -1.18 -29.39 -31.89
CA VAL A 407 -0.30 -28.43 -32.57
C VAL A 407 0.92 -28.07 -31.67
N LEU A 408 0.77 -28.14 -30.35
CA LEU A 408 1.86 -27.87 -29.40
C LEU A 408 2.74 -29.09 -29.14
N ASP A 409 2.30 -30.29 -29.53
CA ASP A 409 3.06 -31.52 -29.30
C ASP A 409 4.45 -31.46 -29.95
N GLY A 410 5.49 -31.73 -29.17
CA GLY A 410 6.89 -31.63 -29.58
C GLY A 410 7.44 -30.21 -29.73
N ARG A 411 6.66 -29.16 -29.43
CA ARG A 411 7.14 -27.75 -29.42
C ARG A 411 7.48 -27.29 -28.02
N ARG A 412 8.30 -26.24 -27.95
CA ARG A 412 8.64 -25.51 -26.72
C ARG A 412 8.05 -24.11 -26.78
N VAL A 413 6.84 -23.98 -26.29
CA VAL A 413 6.06 -22.75 -26.29
C VAL A 413 5.74 -22.30 -24.85
N LEU A 414 5.92 -21.02 -24.56
CA LEU A 414 5.49 -20.40 -23.30
C LEU A 414 4.11 -19.73 -23.52
N VAL A 415 3.17 -20.02 -22.66
CA VAL A 415 1.84 -19.42 -22.66
C VAL A 415 1.67 -18.53 -21.44
N LEU A 416 1.41 -17.25 -21.64
CA LEU A 416 1.12 -16.29 -20.57
C LEU A 416 -0.38 -15.96 -20.61
N LEU A 417 -1.10 -16.44 -19.60
CA LEU A 417 -2.53 -16.22 -19.37
C LEU A 417 -2.70 -15.16 -18.29
N ASP A 418 -2.91 -13.94 -18.69
CA ASP A 418 -2.97 -12.81 -17.76
C ASP A 418 -4.41 -12.55 -17.31
N ASN A 419 -4.58 -12.13 -16.04
CA ASN A 419 -5.84 -11.69 -15.45
C ASN A 419 -6.96 -12.73 -15.61
N ALA A 420 -6.71 -13.99 -15.24
CA ALA A 420 -7.67 -15.08 -15.28
C ALA A 420 -8.72 -14.94 -14.17
N ARG A 421 -9.98 -15.32 -14.47
CA ARG A 421 -11.10 -15.28 -13.52
C ARG A 421 -11.06 -16.46 -12.55
N ASP A 422 -10.95 -17.69 -13.09
CA ASP A 422 -10.98 -18.94 -12.34
C ASP A 422 -10.23 -20.04 -13.09
N ALA A 423 -10.04 -21.18 -12.47
CA ALA A 423 -9.38 -22.33 -13.09
C ALA A 423 -10.18 -22.96 -14.22
N ALA A 424 -11.51 -22.83 -14.25
CA ALA A 424 -12.35 -23.33 -15.32
C ALA A 424 -12.06 -22.61 -16.65
N GLN A 425 -11.80 -21.29 -16.59
CA GLN A 425 -11.36 -20.50 -17.74
C GLN A 425 -9.98 -20.91 -18.24
N VAL A 426 -9.06 -21.26 -17.32
CA VAL A 426 -7.66 -21.57 -17.64
C VAL A 426 -7.46 -22.99 -18.19
N ARG A 427 -8.14 -24.00 -17.61
CA ARG A 427 -7.92 -25.42 -17.95
C ARG A 427 -7.92 -25.74 -19.45
N PRO A 428 -8.85 -25.25 -20.27
CA PRO A 428 -8.83 -25.52 -21.72
C PRO A 428 -7.64 -24.91 -22.46
N LEU A 429 -7.03 -23.85 -21.90
CA LEU A 429 -5.94 -23.06 -22.48
C LEU A 429 -4.54 -23.60 -22.14
N LEU A 430 -4.46 -24.58 -21.24
CA LEU A 430 -3.17 -25.16 -20.85
C LEU A 430 -2.60 -26.01 -21.99
N PRO A 431 -1.28 -25.90 -22.26
CA PRO A 431 -0.63 -26.61 -23.35
C PRO A 431 -0.78 -28.14 -23.31
N GLY A 432 -0.72 -28.73 -22.12
CA GLY A 432 -0.93 -30.17 -21.91
C GLY A 432 0.19 -31.07 -22.45
N THR A 433 1.32 -30.50 -22.92
CA THR A 433 2.42 -31.23 -23.57
C THR A 433 3.75 -30.92 -22.89
N GLU A 434 4.68 -31.89 -22.92
CA GLU A 434 6.04 -31.70 -22.43
C GLU A 434 6.78 -30.62 -23.19
N GLY A 435 7.69 -29.89 -22.52
CA GLY A 435 8.47 -28.82 -23.14
C GLY A 435 7.76 -27.49 -23.21
N CYS A 436 6.43 -27.45 -23.02
CA CYS A 436 5.66 -26.21 -22.89
C CYS A 436 5.48 -25.80 -21.43
N ALA A 437 5.27 -24.51 -21.19
CA ALA A 437 4.95 -23.98 -19.87
C ALA A 437 3.82 -22.96 -19.95
N ALA A 438 3.07 -22.83 -18.85
CA ALA A 438 2.05 -21.81 -18.69
C ALA A 438 2.32 -20.95 -17.45
N LEU A 439 2.29 -19.64 -17.62
CA LEU A 439 2.24 -18.66 -16.53
C LEU A 439 0.83 -18.08 -16.50
N VAL A 440 0.22 -18.12 -15.33
CA VAL A 440 -1.14 -17.62 -15.12
C VAL A 440 -1.07 -16.51 -14.08
N THR A 441 -1.73 -15.38 -14.32
CA THR A 441 -1.93 -14.39 -13.28
C THR A 441 -3.42 -14.27 -12.97
N SER A 442 -3.75 -14.15 -11.69
CA SER A 442 -5.14 -14.02 -11.24
C SER A 442 -5.23 -13.16 -9.99
N ARG A 443 -6.43 -12.69 -9.68
CA ARG A 443 -6.77 -12.09 -8.39
C ARG A 443 -7.24 -13.15 -7.39
N VAL A 444 -7.65 -14.32 -7.87
CA VAL A 444 -8.17 -15.44 -7.10
C VAL A 444 -7.09 -16.51 -7.01
N ARG A 445 -6.96 -17.14 -5.86
CA ARG A 445 -6.10 -18.31 -5.67
C ARG A 445 -6.66 -19.51 -6.42
N MET A 446 -5.87 -20.08 -7.32
CA MET A 446 -6.31 -21.21 -8.18
C MET A 446 -5.90 -22.56 -7.57
N VAL A 447 -6.38 -22.85 -6.37
CA VAL A 447 -6.05 -24.08 -5.64
C VAL A 447 -6.56 -25.35 -6.34
N ASP A 448 -7.57 -25.21 -7.19
CA ASP A 448 -8.17 -26.26 -8.00
C ASP A 448 -7.50 -26.47 -9.38
N LEU A 449 -6.40 -25.77 -9.66
CA LEU A 449 -5.58 -25.98 -10.84
C LEU A 449 -4.53 -27.06 -10.56
N ALA A 450 -4.88 -28.31 -10.81
CA ALA A 450 -4.06 -29.47 -10.47
C ALA A 450 -2.64 -29.39 -11.07
N GLY A 451 -1.63 -29.60 -10.25
CA GLY A 451 -0.22 -29.58 -10.67
C GLY A 451 0.38 -28.19 -10.88
N ALA A 452 -0.35 -27.12 -10.58
CA ALA A 452 0.17 -25.77 -10.67
C ALA A 452 1.07 -25.45 -9.46
N HIS A 453 2.21 -24.79 -9.71
CA HIS A 453 3.02 -24.13 -8.71
C HIS A 453 2.34 -22.82 -8.32
N LEU A 454 1.76 -22.76 -7.13
CA LEU A 454 1.02 -21.61 -6.65
C LEU A 454 1.96 -20.60 -5.99
N VAL A 455 1.91 -19.36 -6.43
CA VAL A 455 2.72 -18.26 -5.91
C VAL A 455 1.79 -17.13 -5.46
N ASP A 456 1.78 -16.89 -4.16
CA ASP A 456 1.10 -15.72 -3.60
C ASP A 456 2.05 -14.52 -3.58
N LEU A 457 1.70 -13.51 -4.34
CA LEU A 457 2.51 -12.32 -4.47
C LEU A 457 2.08 -11.26 -3.45
N ASP A 458 2.94 -11.06 -2.45
CA ASP A 458 2.78 -10.03 -1.42
C ASP A 458 3.28 -8.65 -1.89
N VAL A 459 3.05 -7.61 -1.10
CA VAL A 459 3.61 -6.26 -1.34
C VAL A 459 5.15 -6.28 -1.33
N MET A 460 5.78 -5.22 -1.79
CA MET A 460 7.25 -5.11 -1.77
C MET A 460 7.76 -4.95 -0.35
N SER A 461 8.98 -5.45 -0.10
CA SER A 461 9.69 -5.09 1.14
C SER A 461 9.98 -3.59 1.18
N PRO A 462 10.17 -2.98 2.37
CA PRO A 462 10.45 -1.54 2.49
C PRO A 462 11.67 -1.10 1.66
N ASP A 463 12.70 -1.94 1.57
CA ASP A 463 13.92 -1.63 0.80
C ASP A 463 13.67 -1.70 -0.71
N GLU A 464 12.92 -2.70 -1.18
CA GLU A 464 12.53 -2.81 -2.59
C GLU A 464 11.61 -1.65 -3.01
N ALA A 465 10.66 -1.30 -2.15
CA ALA A 465 9.74 -0.19 -2.36
C ALA A 465 10.48 1.15 -2.46
N LEU A 466 11.44 1.38 -1.55
CA LEU A 466 12.29 2.56 -1.58
C LEU A 466 13.19 2.58 -2.84
N ALA A 467 13.72 1.44 -3.25
CA ALA A 467 14.51 1.32 -4.47
C ALA A 467 13.69 1.64 -5.72
N LEU A 468 12.45 1.14 -5.81
CA LEU A 468 11.52 1.49 -6.90
C LEU A 468 11.22 2.98 -6.93
N PHE A 469 10.90 3.57 -5.77
CA PHE A 469 10.63 5.00 -5.63
C PHE A 469 11.85 5.84 -6.06
N THR A 470 13.04 5.46 -5.60
CA THR A 470 14.30 6.12 -5.92
C THR A 470 14.60 6.08 -7.42
N ARG A 471 14.35 4.93 -8.06
CA ARG A 471 14.59 4.76 -9.50
C ARG A 471 13.73 5.67 -10.38
N ILE A 472 12.52 6.00 -9.93
CA ILE A 472 11.58 6.87 -10.65
C ILE A 472 11.82 8.35 -10.32
N VAL A 473 12.05 8.69 -9.05
CA VAL A 473 12.19 10.08 -8.55
C VAL A 473 13.60 10.64 -8.76
N GLY A 474 14.62 9.78 -8.71
CA GLY A 474 16.03 10.11 -8.76
C GLY A 474 16.71 10.04 -7.40
N GLU A 475 17.97 9.57 -7.40
CA GLU A 475 18.74 9.26 -6.19
C GLU A 475 18.98 10.51 -5.32
N GLU A 476 19.35 11.63 -5.93
CA GLU A 476 19.66 12.88 -5.24
C GLU A 476 18.47 13.41 -4.41
N ARG A 477 17.26 13.40 -4.99
CA ARG A 477 16.04 13.86 -4.29
C ARG A 477 15.65 12.97 -3.13
N VAL A 478 15.84 11.66 -3.27
CA VAL A 478 15.51 10.69 -2.22
C VAL A 478 16.56 10.71 -1.11
N ALA A 479 17.84 10.81 -1.46
CA ALA A 479 18.94 10.87 -0.48
C ALA A 479 18.84 12.08 0.44
N SER A 480 18.41 13.25 -0.09
CA SER A 480 18.22 14.48 0.69
C SER A 480 17.07 14.40 1.69
N GLU A 481 16.06 13.57 1.46
CA GLU A 481 14.85 13.45 2.28
C GLU A 481 14.47 11.97 2.53
N ARG A 482 15.45 11.11 2.86
CA ARG A 482 15.27 9.65 2.97
C ARG A 482 14.13 9.25 3.91
N LYS A 483 13.96 9.95 5.04
CA LYS A 483 12.87 9.67 5.99
C LYS A 483 11.51 9.92 5.34
N ALA A 484 11.33 11.06 4.70
CA ALA A 484 10.08 11.37 3.99
C ALA A 484 9.81 10.38 2.85
N ALA A 485 10.84 9.87 2.17
CA ALA A 485 10.69 8.84 1.15
C ALA A 485 10.18 7.52 1.74
N LEU A 486 10.68 7.12 2.91
CA LEU A 486 10.15 5.96 3.64
C LEU A 486 8.70 6.17 4.07
N ASP A 487 8.35 7.38 4.54
CA ASP A 487 6.97 7.71 4.89
C ASP A 487 6.04 7.64 3.67
N VAL A 488 6.49 8.07 2.48
CA VAL A 488 5.74 7.96 1.22
C VAL A 488 5.50 6.50 0.84
N VAL A 489 6.53 5.66 0.83
CA VAL A 489 6.36 4.25 0.42
C VAL A 489 5.53 3.47 1.43
N ALA A 490 5.62 3.80 2.72
CA ALA A 490 4.75 3.26 3.76
C ALA A 490 3.29 3.71 3.56
N ALA A 491 3.04 4.99 3.27
CA ALA A 491 1.70 5.50 2.95
C ALA A 491 1.10 4.87 1.67
N CYS A 492 1.95 4.42 0.74
CA CYS A 492 1.54 3.62 -0.42
C CYS A 492 1.30 2.13 -0.07
N GLY A 493 1.44 1.73 1.19
CA GLY A 493 1.32 0.34 1.64
C GLY A 493 2.28 -0.60 0.94
N PHE A 494 3.44 -0.12 0.53
CA PHE A 494 4.46 -0.88 -0.24
C PHE A 494 3.93 -1.50 -1.55
N LEU A 495 2.79 -1.00 -2.06
CA LEU A 495 2.16 -1.48 -3.28
C LEU A 495 2.82 -0.87 -4.52
N PRO A 496 3.40 -1.67 -5.44
CA PRO A 496 4.15 -1.16 -6.60
C PRO A 496 3.39 -0.13 -7.44
N LEU A 497 2.10 -0.36 -7.69
CA LEU A 497 1.27 0.57 -8.46
C LEU A 497 1.13 1.93 -7.75
N ALA A 498 0.86 1.92 -6.44
CA ALA A 498 0.73 3.14 -5.66
C ALA A 498 2.06 3.91 -5.59
N ILE A 499 3.18 3.20 -5.39
CA ILE A 499 4.53 3.78 -5.37
C ILE A 499 4.84 4.42 -6.72
N ARG A 500 4.57 3.74 -7.83
CA ARG A 500 4.77 4.25 -9.19
C ARG A 500 3.96 5.53 -9.43
N ILE A 501 2.70 5.55 -9.05
CA ILE A 501 1.82 6.73 -9.18
C ILE A 501 2.37 7.89 -8.35
N ALA A 502 2.69 7.67 -7.08
CA ALA A 502 3.25 8.68 -6.17
C ALA A 502 4.58 9.23 -6.69
N ALA A 503 5.48 8.34 -7.12
CA ALA A 503 6.79 8.68 -7.67
C ALA A 503 6.66 9.47 -8.98
N SER A 504 5.79 9.05 -9.90
CA SER A 504 5.55 9.75 -11.18
C SER A 504 4.97 11.14 -10.96
N ARG A 505 4.04 11.31 -10.00
CA ARG A 505 3.52 12.64 -9.61
C ARG A 505 4.62 13.55 -9.08
N LEU A 506 5.53 13.01 -8.27
CA LEU A 506 6.65 13.77 -7.73
C LEU A 506 7.67 14.09 -8.83
N ALA A 507 7.98 13.15 -9.71
CA ALA A 507 8.90 13.35 -10.84
C ALA A 507 8.40 14.44 -11.79
N ALA A 508 7.07 14.46 -12.06
CA ALA A 508 6.44 15.49 -12.89
C ALA A 508 6.42 16.88 -12.23
N ARG A 509 6.56 16.98 -10.90
CA ARG A 509 6.51 18.24 -10.15
C ARG A 509 7.87 18.58 -9.56
N ARG A 510 8.71 19.23 -10.34
CA ARG A 510 10.11 19.57 -9.97
C ARG A 510 10.22 20.45 -8.72
N THR A 511 9.20 21.23 -8.40
CA THR A 511 9.18 22.14 -7.24
C THR A 511 8.73 21.47 -5.94
N TRP A 512 8.16 20.26 -6.00
CA TRP A 512 7.74 19.55 -4.82
C TRP A 512 8.93 18.83 -4.19
N THR A 513 9.01 18.91 -2.86
CA THR A 513 9.91 18.06 -2.07
C THR A 513 9.24 16.72 -1.76
N VAL A 514 10.02 15.73 -1.34
CA VAL A 514 9.47 14.43 -0.92
C VAL A 514 8.55 14.62 0.29
N SER A 515 8.92 15.51 1.21
CA SER A 515 8.14 15.85 2.41
C SER A 515 6.76 16.43 2.07
N VAL A 516 6.64 17.22 1.02
CA VAL A 516 5.33 17.74 0.57
C VAL A 516 4.42 16.61 0.11
N LEU A 517 4.96 15.63 -0.61
CA LEU A 517 4.19 14.46 -1.02
C LEU A 517 3.82 13.58 0.20
N ALA A 518 4.76 13.35 1.12
CA ALA A 518 4.50 12.60 2.36
C ALA A 518 3.37 13.23 3.18
N ALA A 519 3.40 14.56 3.36
CA ALA A 519 2.34 15.28 4.08
C ALA A 519 0.96 15.14 3.41
N LYS A 520 0.89 15.11 2.07
CA LYS A 520 -0.37 14.90 1.33
C LYS A 520 -0.91 13.48 1.47
N LEU A 521 -0.02 12.49 1.50
CA LEU A 521 -0.40 11.09 1.66
C LEU A 521 -0.66 10.71 3.12
N ALA A 522 -0.29 11.54 4.08
CA ALA A 522 -0.59 11.34 5.50
C ALA A 522 -2.10 11.48 5.80
N ASP A 523 -2.83 12.29 5.03
CA ASP A 523 -4.29 12.38 5.14
C ASP A 523 -4.96 11.13 4.55
N GLU A 524 -5.40 10.23 5.41
CA GLU A 524 -6.01 8.95 5.01
C GLU A 524 -7.25 9.12 4.14
N ARG A 525 -8.07 10.13 4.39
CA ARG A 525 -9.31 10.38 3.63
C ARG A 525 -9.05 10.76 2.18
N ARG A 526 -7.92 11.44 1.93
CA ARG A 526 -7.53 11.91 0.59
C ARG A 526 -6.49 11.03 -0.08
N ARG A 527 -5.92 10.07 0.64
CA ARG A 527 -4.80 9.24 0.18
C ARG A 527 -5.11 8.54 -1.15
N LEU A 528 -6.28 7.91 -1.27
CA LEU A 528 -6.68 7.22 -2.50
C LEU A 528 -6.88 8.17 -3.69
N ASP A 529 -7.40 9.36 -3.46
CA ASP A 529 -7.59 10.38 -4.50
C ASP A 529 -6.24 10.99 -4.92
N GLU A 530 -5.29 11.11 -3.97
CA GLU A 530 -3.91 11.53 -4.27
C GLU A 530 -3.13 10.44 -5.04
N LEU A 531 -3.55 9.18 -5.03
CA LEU A 531 -2.92 8.07 -5.76
C LEU A 531 -3.56 7.85 -7.14
N GLN A 532 -3.59 8.92 -7.94
CA GLN A 532 -4.03 8.93 -9.34
C GLN A 532 -3.05 9.72 -10.22
N ALA A 533 -2.69 9.17 -11.39
CA ALA A 533 -1.86 9.84 -12.39
C ALA A 533 -2.25 9.37 -13.80
N GLY A 534 -2.83 10.25 -14.62
CA GLY A 534 -3.38 9.90 -15.92
C GLY A 534 -4.46 8.81 -15.79
N ASP A 535 -4.37 7.77 -16.57
CA ASP A 535 -5.29 6.61 -16.55
C ASP A 535 -5.01 5.64 -15.40
N LEU A 536 -3.92 5.83 -14.64
CA LEU A 536 -3.55 4.98 -13.53
C LEU A 536 -4.20 5.47 -12.24
N ALA A 537 -5.07 4.65 -11.65
CA ALA A 537 -5.70 4.91 -10.36
C ALA A 537 -5.74 3.63 -9.52
N VAL A 538 -5.22 3.71 -8.28
CA VAL A 538 -5.27 2.58 -7.34
C VAL A 538 -6.72 2.23 -7.02
N LYS A 539 -7.57 3.23 -6.84
CA LYS A 539 -9.00 3.07 -6.56
C LYS A 539 -9.73 2.24 -7.63
N ALA A 540 -9.49 2.51 -8.93
CA ALA A 540 -10.11 1.76 -10.03
C ALA A 540 -9.72 0.27 -10.02
N THR A 541 -8.49 -0.03 -9.61
CA THR A 541 -8.01 -1.42 -9.49
C THR A 541 -8.76 -2.19 -8.39
N PHE A 542 -9.08 -1.53 -7.26
CA PHE A 542 -9.87 -2.14 -6.18
C PHE A 542 -11.35 -2.22 -6.55
N GLU A 543 -11.87 -1.24 -7.28
CA GLU A 543 -13.26 -1.20 -7.73
C GLU A 543 -13.62 -2.40 -8.63
N LEU A 544 -12.71 -2.82 -9.50
CA LEU A 544 -12.87 -4.05 -10.31
C LEU A 544 -12.96 -5.32 -9.44
N GLY A 545 -12.19 -5.42 -8.34
CA GLY A 545 -12.28 -6.55 -7.41
C GLY A 545 -13.58 -6.53 -6.60
N TYR A 546 -13.93 -5.36 -6.09
CA TYR A 546 -15.14 -5.15 -5.31
C TYR A 546 -16.43 -5.37 -6.12
N GLY A 547 -16.45 -4.93 -7.38
CA GLY A 547 -17.60 -5.11 -8.29
C GLY A 547 -17.89 -6.56 -8.68
N ALA A 548 -16.96 -7.47 -8.45
CA ALA A 548 -17.13 -8.89 -8.67
C ALA A 548 -17.69 -9.65 -7.45
N LEU A 549 -17.79 -8.99 -6.28
CA LEU A 549 -18.24 -9.60 -5.05
C LEU A 549 -19.76 -9.82 -5.04
N GLU A 550 -20.18 -10.94 -4.46
CA GLU A 550 -21.58 -11.14 -4.10
C GLU A 550 -22.04 -10.15 -3.01
N PRO A 551 -23.34 -9.87 -2.90
CA PRO A 551 -23.88 -8.89 -1.96
C PRO A 551 -23.45 -9.13 -0.49
N ALA A 552 -23.36 -10.38 -0.06
CA ALA A 552 -22.92 -10.77 1.28
C ALA A 552 -21.42 -10.47 1.49
N GLN A 553 -20.60 -10.83 0.51
CA GLN A 553 -19.16 -10.54 0.51
C GLN A 553 -18.89 -9.02 0.49
N ALA A 554 -19.61 -8.28 -0.35
CA ALA A 554 -19.49 -6.83 -0.43
C ALA A 554 -19.88 -6.15 0.89
N ARG A 555 -20.93 -6.65 1.58
CA ARG A 555 -21.32 -6.19 2.92
C ARG A 555 -20.22 -6.48 3.95
N ALA A 556 -19.71 -7.70 3.98
CA ALA A 556 -18.63 -8.08 4.89
C ALA A 556 -17.37 -7.23 4.67
N PHE A 557 -16.97 -7.07 3.41
CA PHE A 557 -15.84 -6.24 3.02
C PHE A 557 -15.97 -4.79 3.54
N ARG A 558 -17.14 -4.17 3.42
CA ARG A 558 -17.36 -2.80 3.93
C ARG A 558 -17.33 -2.72 5.45
N LEU A 559 -18.03 -3.62 6.15
CA LEU A 559 -18.18 -3.56 7.60
C LEU A 559 -16.86 -3.85 8.33
N LEU A 560 -16.11 -4.84 7.87
CA LEU A 560 -14.81 -5.17 8.46
C LEU A 560 -13.76 -4.06 8.24
N GLY A 561 -13.84 -3.33 7.12
CA GLY A 561 -12.98 -2.19 6.85
C GLY A 561 -13.15 -1.03 7.84
N LEU A 562 -14.22 -1.02 8.64
CA LEU A 562 -14.46 0.02 9.66
C LEU A 562 -13.58 -0.16 10.90
N ALA A 563 -13.22 -1.39 11.26
CA ALA A 563 -12.41 -1.66 12.43
C ALA A 563 -10.95 -1.19 12.22
N ASP A 564 -10.44 -0.40 13.17
CA ASP A 564 -9.05 0.06 13.21
C ASP A 564 -8.22 -0.94 14.02
N GLY A 565 -7.50 -1.77 13.34
CA GLY A 565 -6.59 -2.72 13.96
C GLY A 565 -5.60 -3.22 12.91
N PRO A 566 -4.48 -3.83 13.31
CA PRO A 566 -3.58 -4.45 12.35
C PRO A 566 -4.21 -5.67 11.67
N ASP A 567 -5.08 -6.35 12.40
CA ASP A 567 -5.89 -7.48 11.96
C ASP A 567 -7.18 -7.60 12.81
N VAL A 568 -8.05 -8.54 12.46
CA VAL A 568 -9.28 -8.87 13.17
C VAL A 568 -9.36 -10.38 13.33
N SER A 569 -9.67 -10.85 14.55
CA SER A 569 -9.92 -12.28 14.77
C SER A 569 -11.28 -12.71 14.22
N LEU A 570 -11.43 -13.99 13.96
CA LEU A 570 -12.70 -14.57 13.50
C LEU A 570 -13.87 -14.21 14.44
N ALA A 571 -13.66 -14.29 15.75
CA ALA A 571 -14.69 -13.97 16.74
C ALA A 571 -15.08 -12.48 16.69
N ALA A 572 -14.11 -11.58 16.58
CA ALA A 572 -14.35 -10.15 16.42
C ALA A 572 -15.04 -9.83 15.08
N ALA A 573 -14.65 -10.50 14.01
CA ALA A 573 -15.28 -10.36 12.70
C ALA A 573 -16.73 -10.87 12.72
N ALA A 574 -17.01 -12.01 13.35
CA ALA A 574 -18.36 -12.56 13.56
C ALA A 574 -19.26 -11.55 14.31
N ALA A 575 -18.72 -10.88 15.33
CA ALA A 575 -19.42 -9.81 16.05
C ALA A 575 -19.72 -8.59 15.15
N VAL A 576 -18.75 -8.13 14.35
CA VAL A 576 -18.95 -7.03 13.39
C VAL A 576 -20.05 -7.38 12.39
N LEU A 577 -20.00 -8.58 11.84
CA LEU A 577 -20.90 -9.04 10.77
C LEU A 577 -22.29 -9.43 11.28
N ASP A 578 -22.43 -9.70 12.58
CA ASP A 578 -23.63 -10.25 13.20
C ASP A 578 -23.98 -11.62 12.63
N LEU A 579 -22.99 -12.51 12.61
CA LEU A 579 -23.07 -13.86 12.05
C LEU A 579 -22.52 -14.89 13.04
N PRO A 580 -22.97 -16.16 12.97
CA PRO A 580 -22.28 -17.26 13.64
C PRO A 580 -20.82 -17.36 13.18
N PRO A 581 -19.89 -17.81 14.03
CA PRO A 581 -18.46 -17.91 13.65
C PRO A 581 -18.22 -18.74 12.39
N GLU A 582 -18.93 -19.86 12.20
CA GLU A 582 -18.82 -20.73 11.02
C GLU A 582 -19.18 -19.99 9.72
N ASP A 583 -20.33 -19.29 9.70
CA ASP A 583 -20.76 -18.50 8.55
C ASP A 583 -19.83 -17.31 8.27
N ALA A 584 -19.28 -16.72 9.34
CA ALA A 584 -18.30 -15.64 9.22
C ALA A 584 -16.98 -16.15 8.62
N GLU A 585 -16.49 -17.33 9.03
CA GLU A 585 -15.28 -17.94 8.51
C GLU A 585 -15.38 -18.21 7.01
N ASP A 586 -16.46 -18.90 6.58
CA ASP A 586 -16.70 -19.16 5.15
C ASP A 586 -16.69 -17.87 4.31
N LEU A 587 -17.31 -16.82 4.84
CA LEU A 587 -17.37 -15.52 4.16
C LEU A 587 -16.00 -14.82 4.11
N LEU A 588 -15.23 -14.91 5.20
CA LEU A 588 -13.88 -14.33 5.28
C LEU A 588 -12.90 -15.07 4.38
N GLU A 589 -12.92 -16.41 4.37
CA GLU A 589 -12.09 -17.21 3.47
C GLU A 589 -12.43 -16.92 2.01
N SER A 590 -13.70 -16.73 1.67
CA SER A 590 -14.09 -16.32 0.32
C SER A 590 -13.51 -14.94 -0.08
N LEU A 591 -13.36 -14.01 0.87
CA LEU A 591 -12.69 -12.73 0.64
C LEU A 591 -11.17 -12.86 0.54
N VAL A 592 -10.57 -13.82 1.25
CA VAL A 592 -9.15 -14.18 1.12
C VAL A 592 -8.87 -14.77 -0.26
N ASP A 593 -9.74 -15.64 -0.76
CA ASP A 593 -9.64 -16.22 -2.09
C ASP A 593 -9.66 -15.17 -3.20
N THR A 594 -10.42 -14.08 -3.02
CA THR A 594 -10.43 -12.94 -3.94
C THR A 594 -9.25 -11.99 -3.75
N SER A 595 -8.32 -12.26 -2.84
CA SER A 595 -7.19 -11.40 -2.48
C SER A 595 -7.58 -9.97 -2.04
N LEU A 596 -8.79 -9.79 -1.53
CA LEU A 596 -9.25 -8.51 -0.93
C LEU A 596 -9.04 -8.49 0.58
N LEU A 597 -8.85 -9.66 1.17
CA LEU A 597 -8.49 -9.84 2.56
C LEU A 597 -7.27 -10.80 2.62
N GLU A 598 -6.47 -10.72 3.64
CA GLU A 598 -5.33 -11.59 3.87
C GLU A 598 -5.55 -12.40 5.15
N SER A 599 -5.19 -13.68 5.13
CA SER A 599 -5.13 -14.51 6.35
C SER A 599 -3.74 -14.33 6.98
N ALA A 600 -3.66 -13.52 8.03
CA ALA A 600 -2.40 -13.23 8.74
C ALA A 600 -1.91 -14.44 9.57
N ALA A 601 -2.84 -15.21 10.11
CA ALA A 601 -2.66 -16.47 10.83
C ALA A 601 -4.00 -17.21 10.81
N PRO A 602 -4.07 -18.49 11.16
CA PRO A 602 -5.35 -19.21 11.26
C PRO A 602 -6.35 -18.45 12.14
N GLY A 603 -7.53 -18.14 11.59
CA GLY A 603 -8.59 -17.37 12.26
C GLY A 603 -8.28 -15.89 12.51
N ARG A 604 -7.28 -15.33 11.83
CA ARG A 604 -6.96 -13.88 11.87
C ARG A 604 -6.85 -13.31 10.47
N TYR A 605 -7.54 -12.22 10.24
CA TYR A 605 -7.70 -11.58 8.93
C TYR A 605 -7.26 -10.14 8.98
N ARG A 606 -6.62 -9.69 7.91
CA ARG A 606 -6.21 -8.28 7.80
C ARG A 606 -6.46 -7.72 6.40
N TYR A 607 -6.67 -6.43 6.35
CA TYR A 607 -6.65 -5.68 5.11
C TYR A 607 -5.25 -5.17 4.80
N HIS A 608 -4.89 -5.16 3.53
CA HIS A 608 -3.88 -4.23 3.07
C HIS A 608 -4.37 -2.78 3.31
N ASP A 609 -3.51 -1.89 3.80
CA ASP A 609 -3.90 -0.54 4.23
C ASP A 609 -4.73 0.24 3.21
N LEU A 610 -4.33 0.23 1.93
CA LEU A 610 -5.05 0.92 0.87
C LEU A 610 -6.41 0.24 0.55
N VAL A 611 -6.50 -1.08 0.70
CA VAL A 611 -7.77 -1.81 0.51
C VAL A 611 -8.73 -1.49 1.65
N ARG A 612 -8.23 -1.35 2.89
CA ARG A 612 -9.04 -0.92 4.04
C ARG A 612 -9.61 0.48 3.84
N LEU A 613 -8.80 1.44 3.36
CA LEU A 613 -9.27 2.78 3.04
C LEU A 613 -10.36 2.74 1.95
N TYR A 614 -10.21 1.86 0.97
CA TYR A 614 -11.22 1.68 -0.07
C TYR A 614 -12.51 1.07 0.50
N ALA A 615 -12.42 0.07 1.38
CA ALA A 615 -13.56 -0.54 2.05
C ALA A 615 -14.36 0.49 2.86
N ARG A 616 -13.68 1.38 3.59
CA ARG A 616 -14.29 2.50 4.32
C ARG A 616 -15.02 3.47 3.40
N ALA A 617 -14.36 3.89 2.32
CA ALA A 617 -14.98 4.77 1.34
C ALA A 617 -16.21 4.13 0.67
N CYS A 618 -16.24 2.80 0.54
CA CYS A 618 -17.42 2.08 0.08
C CYS A 618 -18.54 2.08 1.14
N ALA A 619 -18.20 1.92 2.43
CA ALA A 619 -19.16 1.98 3.53
C ALA A 619 -19.81 3.38 3.64
N GLU A 620 -19.01 4.44 3.55
CA GLU A 620 -19.48 5.83 3.56
C GLU A 620 -20.42 6.12 2.38
N ARG A 621 -20.11 5.68 1.17
CA ARG A 621 -20.98 5.83 -0.03
C ARG A 621 -22.31 5.11 0.10
N ASP A 622 -22.32 3.92 0.71
CA ASP A 622 -23.56 3.17 0.97
C ASP A 622 -24.47 3.90 1.97
N GLU A 623 -23.86 4.58 2.96
CA GLU A 623 -24.60 5.40 3.92
C GLU A 623 -25.27 6.59 3.23
N GLU A 624 -24.53 7.32 2.40
CA GLU A 624 -25.06 8.46 1.64
C GLU A 624 -26.19 8.02 0.69
N SER A 625 -26.03 6.88 0.02
CA SER A 625 -27.04 6.35 -0.90
C SER A 625 -28.31 5.89 -0.19
N ALA A 626 -28.20 5.34 1.01
CA ALA A 626 -29.34 4.91 1.82
C ALA A 626 -30.15 6.10 2.36
N ASP A 627 -29.51 7.25 2.56
CA ASP A 627 -30.15 8.47 3.06
C ASP A 627 -30.88 9.24 1.94
N VAL A 628 -30.33 9.24 0.71
CA VAL A 628 -30.97 9.85 -0.46
C VAL A 628 -32.24 9.08 -0.86
N GLY A 629 -32.21 7.75 -0.83
CA GLY A 629 -33.38 6.91 -1.11
C GLY A 629 -34.49 6.98 -0.07
N ALA A 630 -34.21 7.47 1.14
CA ALA A 630 -35.20 7.64 2.22
C ALA A 630 -35.93 9.01 2.19
N SER A 631 -35.36 10.00 1.49
CA SER A 631 -35.99 11.33 1.30
C SER A 631 -37.04 11.35 0.21
N ASP A 632 -37.05 10.35 -0.70
CA ASP A 632 -38.00 10.26 -1.82
C ASP A 632 -39.27 9.42 -1.53
N VAL A 633 -39.33 8.71 -0.40
CA VAL A 633 -40.50 7.88 -0.04
C VAL A 633 -41.21 8.51 1.18
N GLY A 634 -42.14 9.43 0.89
CA GLY A 634 -43.33 9.66 1.69
C GLY A 634 -43.19 10.31 3.04
N ALA A 635 -43.20 11.64 3.04
CA ALA A 635 -43.76 12.44 4.11
C ALA A 635 -45.30 12.45 3.96
N SER A 636 -45.94 11.36 4.39
CA SER A 636 -47.37 11.40 4.72
C SER A 636 -47.68 10.33 5.76
N ASP A 637 -48.25 10.80 6.88
CA ASP A 637 -48.80 10.06 8.01
C ASP A 637 -47.80 9.45 9.00
N LEU A 638 -47.55 10.20 10.06
CA LEU A 638 -47.92 9.86 11.43
C LEU A 638 -47.58 11.02 12.39
N GLY A 639 -48.60 11.40 13.14
CA GLY A 639 -48.57 12.59 13.98
C GLY A 639 -47.65 12.51 15.20
N ALA A 640 -47.24 13.69 15.53
CA ALA A 640 -46.96 14.33 16.82
C ALA A 640 -46.32 13.57 17.97
N SER A 641 -45.30 14.27 18.47
CA SER A 641 -44.78 14.37 19.84
C SER A 641 -43.75 13.31 20.28
N ASP A 642 -42.47 13.64 20.04
CA ASP A 642 -41.50 13.71 21.13
C ASP A 642 -40.35 14.64 20.71
N VAL A 643 -40.16 15.70 21.48
CA VAL A 643 -39.08 16.70 21.29
C VAL A 643 -37.81 16.15 21.94
N GLY A 644 -36.80 15.78 21.15
CA GLY A 644 -35.47 15.51 21.70
C GLY A 644 -34.65 14.50 20.92
N ALA A 645 -33.89 14.96 19.96
CA ALA A 645 -32.89 14.31 19.14
C ALA A 645 -33.42 13.84 17.77
N SER A 646 -32.98 14.52 16.71
CA SER A 646 -33.15 14.04 15.33
C SER A 646 -32.60 12.63 15.21
N PRO A 647 -33.39 11.66 14.72
CA PRO A 647 -32.88 10.30 14.52
C PRO A 647 -31.77 10.30 13.46
N ALA A 648 -30.62 9.75 13.80
CA ALA A 648 -29.52 9.61 12.86
C ALA A 648 -29.97 8.89 11.57
N PRO A 649 -29.42 9.25 10.41
CA PRO A 649 -29.70 8.63 9.11
C PRO A 649 -29.58 7.10 9.14
N ARG A 650 -30.40 6.40 8.33
CA ARG A 650 -30.44 4.90 8.39
C ARG A 650 -29.11 4.23 8.05
N GLY A 651 -28.28 4.82 7.16
CA GLY A 651 -26.96 4.31 6.80
C GLY A 651 -26.00 4.39 7.98
N GLN A 652 -25.92 5.55 8.62
CA GLN A 652 -25.10 5.82 9.80
C GLN A 652 -25.44 4.91 11.00
N ARG A 653 -26.69 4.41 11.06
CA ARG A 653 -27.10 3.43 12.07
C ARG A 653 -26.50 2.04 11.86
N ARG A 654 -26.20 1.63 10.61
CA ARG A 654 -25.67 0.28 10.30
C ARG A 654 -24.19 0.15 10.65
N THR A 655 -23.37 1.12 10.25
CA THR A 655 -21.97 1.20 10.61
C THR A 655 -21.77 1.37 12.11
N GLN A 656 -22.53 2.25 12.72
CA GLN A 656 -22.53 2.44 14.16
C GLN A 656 -22.96 1.18 14.93
N ALA A 657 -23.93 0.42 14.42
CA ALA A 657 -24.35 -0.84 15.01
C ALA A 657 -23.25 -1.91 14.94
N ALA A 658 -22.53 -2.01 13.82
CA ALA A 658 -21.42 -2.95 13.66
C ALA A 658 -20.26 -2.64 14.64
N MET A 659 -19.88 -1.37 14.74
CA MET A 659 -18.85 -0.93 15.69
C MET A 659 -19.31 -1.08 17.15
N SER A 660 -20.60 -0.89 17.41
CA SER A 660 -21.18 -1.14 18.73
C SER A 660 -21.10 -2.62 19.14
N ARG A 661 -21.40 -3.55 18.22
CA ARG A 661 -21.26 -4.99 18.47
C ARG A 661 -19.81 -5.40 18.71
N LEU A 662 -18.87 -4.85 17.95
CA LEU A 662 -17.43 -5.08 18.16
C LEU A 662 -17.01 -4.63 19.57
N LEU A 663 -17.42 -3.44 19.98
CA LEU A 663 -17.10 -2.90 21.31
C LEU A 663 -17.78 -3.73 22.42
N ASP A 664 -19.02 -4.15 22.21
CA ASP A 664 -19.75 -5.03 23.14
C ASP A 664 -19.07 -6.41 23.27
N PHE A 665 -18.62 -6.98 22.16
CA PHE A 665 -17.87 -8.23 22.14
C PHE A 665 -16.57 -8.12 22.94
N TYR A 666 -15.77 -7.08 22.68
CA TYR A 666 -14.53 -6.86 23.42
C TYR A 666 -14.77 -6.58 24.89
N LEU A 667 -15.78 -5.78 25.24
CA LEU A 667 -16.13 -5.50 26.62
C LEU A 667 -16.60 -6.77 27.36
N ALA A 668 -17.51 -7.54 26.77
CA ALA A 668 -18.01 -8.76 27.37
C ALA A 668 -16.91 -9.79 27.59
N THR A 669 -16.02 -9.97 26.59
CA THR A 669 -14.92 -10.93 26.70
C THR A 669 -13.85 -10.44 27.70
N ALA A 670 -13.44 -9.15 27.64
CA ALA A 670 -12.47 -8.59 28.59
C ALA A 670 -13.00 -8.60 30.03
N THR A 671 -14.32 -8.39 30.22
CA THR A 671 -14.98 -8.54 31.52
C THR A 671 -14.86 -9.97 32.04
N GLY A 672 -14.97 -10.98 31.17
CA GLY A 672 -14.72 -12.39 31.50
C GLY A 672 -13.28 -12.64 31.94
N VAL A 673 -12.31 -12.09 31.22
CA VAL A 673 -10.87 -12.13 31.58
C VAL A 673 -10.63 -11.46 32.94
N TYR A 674 -11.18 -10.27 33.13
CA TYR A 674 -11.06 -9.53 34.38
C TYR A 674 -11.64 -10.29 35.57
N ALA A 675 -12.77 -10.99 35.36
CA ALA A 675 -13.39 -11.83 36.39
C ALA A 675 -12.51 -13.00 36.80
N ILE A 676 -11.78 -13.60 35.87
CA ILE A 676 -10.83 -14.67 36.12
C ILE A 676 -9.57 -14.15 36.86
N GLU A 677 -9.06 -12.99 36.44
CA GLU A 677 -7.86 -12.38 37.03
C GLU A 677 -8.10 -11.73 38.40
N ARG A 678 -9.31 -11.19 38.61
CA ARG A 678 -9.67 -10.43 39.82
C ARG A 678 -11.02 -10.84 40.39
N PRO A 679 -11.16 -12.09 40.81
CA PRO A 679 -12.42 -12.60 41.33
C PRO A 679 -12.84 -11.81 42.59
N GLY A 680 -14.14 -11.59 42.76
CA GLY A 680 -14.73 -10.89 43.88
C GLY A 680 -14.62 -9.37 43.85
N GLU A 681 -14.01 -8.78 42.81
CA GLU A 681 -14.01 -7.33 42.65
C GLU A 681 -15.40 -6.81 42.19
N ARG A 682 -15.90 -5.81 42.92
CA ARG A 682 -17.21 -5.21 42.68
C ARG A 682 -17.26 -4.31 41.42
N VAL A 683 -16.10 -4.02 40.83
CA VAL A 683 -16.04 -3.24 39.57
C VAL A 683 -16.93 -3.86 38.48
N LEU A 684 -16.97 -5.19 38.41
CA LEU A 684 -17.78 -5.92 37.44
C LEU A 684 -19.30 -5.63 37.55
N ASP A 685 -19.77 -5.33 38.75
CA ASP A 685 -21.19 -5.00 38.98
C ASP A 685 -21.55 -3.62 38.39
N HIS A 686 -20.55 -2.79 38.11
CA HIS A 686 -20.66 -1.41 37.69
C HIS A 686 -20.23 -1.22 36.22
N LEU A 687 -19.82 -2.28 35.50
CA LEU A 687 -19.53 -2.21 34.08
C LEU A 687 -20.80 -2.28 33.26
N SER A 688 -20.82 -1.57 32.13
CA SER A 688 -21.90 -1.64 31.15
C SER A 688 -22.03 -3.06 30.61
N ARG A 689 -23.24 -3.60 30.59
CA ARG A 689 -23.51 -4.87 29.92
C ARG A 689 -23.78 -4.64 28.44
N GLY A 690 -22.96 -5.22 27.57
CA GLY A 690 -23.16 -5.20 26.14
C GLY A 690 -24.31 -6.11 25.70
N SER A 691 -24.80 -5.86 24.50
CA SER A 691 -25.85 -6.70 23.89
C SER A 691 -25.28 -7.91 23.15
N TYR A 692 -23.98 -7.98 22.92
CA TYR A 692 -23.28 -9.08 22.23
C TYR A 692 -22.53 -9.97 23.23
N PRO A 693 -22.59 -11.30 23.11
CA PRO A 693 -21.92 -12.21 24.03
C PRO A 693 -20.40 -12.15 23.87
N GLY A 694 -19.67 -12.37 24.97
CA GLY A 694 -18.22 -12.54 24.98
C GLY A 694 -17.82 -14.01 24.80
N LEU A 695 -16.50 -14.22 24.70
CA LEU A 695 -15.92 -15.56 24.76
C LEU A 695 -15.84 -16.05 26.22
N GLU A 696 -15.96 -17.36 26.40
CA GLU A 696 -15.71 -18.02 27.66
C GLU A 696 -14.36 -18.75 27.60
N PHE A 697 -13.61 -18.76 28.68
CA PHE A 697 -12.27 -19.35 28.73
C PHE A 697 -12.26 -20.50 29.74
N PRO A 698 -11.70 -21.68 29.39
CA PRO A 698 -11.61 -22.80 30.27
C PRO A 698 -10.60 -22.60 31.41
N ASP A 699 -9.60 -21.72 31.18
CA ASP A 699 -8.55 -21.42 32.14
C ASP A 699 -7.99 -19.99 31.98
N ARG A 700 -7.21 -19.60 32.98
CA ARG A 700 -6.56 -18.30 33.08
C ARG A 700 -5.54 -18.02 31.95
N ALA A 701 -4.80 -19.05 31.54
CA ALA A 701 -3.73 -18.88 30.54
C ALA A 701 -4.35 -18.50 29.19
N GLN A 702 -5.44 -19.20 28.79
CA GLN A 702 -6.15 -18.90 27.55
C GLN A 702 -6.84 -17.53 27.60
N ALA A 703 -7.36 -17.13 28.75
CA ALA A 703 -7.96 -15.81 28.95
C ALA A 703 -6.92 -14.67 28.72
N LEU A 704 -5.74 -14.81 29.30
CA LEU A 704 -4.64 -13.85 29.12
C LEU A 704 -4.07 -13.90 27.69
N ASP A 705 -3.91 -15.10 27.10
CA ASP A 705 -3.45 -15.23 25.71
C ASP A 705 -4.37 -14.47 24.76
N TRP A 706 -5.68 -14.59 24.92
CA TRP A 706 -6.65 -13.84 24.16
C TRP A 706 -6.51 -12.32 24.36
N LEU A 707 -6.44 -11.86 25.62
CA LEU A 707 -6.36 -10.43 25.94
C LEU A 707 -5.14 -9.77 25.28
N PHE A 708 -3.98 -10.41 25.35
CA PHE A 708 -2.74 -9.88 24.76
C PHE A 708 -2.74 -10.03 23.23
N ALA A 709 -3.32 -11.07 22.67
CA ALA A 709 -3.45 -11.24 21.23
C ALA A 709 -4.39 -10.20 20.61
N GLU A 710 -5.48 -9.84 21.33
CA GLU A 710 -6.46 -8.84 20.86
C GLU A 710 -6.11 -7.40 21.24
N ALA A 711 -5.03 -7.16 21.98
CA ALA A 711 -4.68 -5.85 22.53
C ALA A 711 -4.77 -4.70 21.52
N SER A 712 -4.20 -4.88 20.34
CA SER A 712 -4.19 -3.86 19.29
C SER A 712 -5.57 -3.56 18.72
N GLY A 713 -6.36 -4.58 18.43
CA GLY A 713 -7.73 -4.44 17.92
C GLY A 713 -8.68 -3.84 18.96
N LEU A 714 -8.56 -4.32 20.20
CA LEU A 714 -9.35 -3.84 21.35
C LEU A 714 -9.09 -2.35 21.62
N LEU A 715 -7.83 -1.95 21.74
CA LEU A 715 -7.46 -0.55 21.99
C LEU A 715 -7.80 0.37 20.81
N ALA A 716 -7.73 -0.13 19.58
CA ALA A 716 -8.19 0.60 18.41
C ALA A 716 -9.72 0.83 18.45
N ALA A 717 -10.49 -0.19 18.82
CA ALA A 717 -11.96 -0.04 18.97
C ALA A 717 -12.32 0.99 20.06
N VAL A 718 -11.57 1.04 21.16
CA VAL A 718 -11.71 2.09 22.19
C VAL A 718 -11.46 3.49 21.61
N GLN A 719 -10.41 3.67 20.80
CA GLN A 719 -10.09 4.96 20.19
C GLN A 719 -11.15 5.42 19.19
N GLN A 720 -11.84 4.50 18.54
CA GLN A 720 -12.90 4.79 17.57
C GLN A 720 -14.25 5.14 18.23
N ALA A 721 -14.41 4.96 19.53
CA ALA A 721 -15.65 5.26 20.23
C ALA A 721 -15.97 6.76 20.21
N GLY A 722 -16.87 7.19 19.33
CA GLY A 722 -17.18 8.60 19.09
C GLY A 722 -18.53 9.09 19.65
N THR A 723 -19.45 8.21 19.99
CA THR A 723 -20.81 8.57 20.48
C THR A 723 -20.93 8.32 21.99
N ALA A 724 -21.80 9.07 22.67
CA ALA A 724 -21.96 8.98 24.13
C ALA A 724 -22.22 7.55 24.64
N GLY A 725 -23.06 6.75 23.96
CA GLY A 725 -23.32 5.37 24.33
C GLY A 725 -22.13 4.43 24.14
N MET A 726 -21.27 4.71 23.16
CA MET A 726 -20.02 3.96 22.93
C MET A 726 -18.92 4.40 23.90
N LEU A 727 -18.86 5.70 24.26
CA LEU A 727 -17.83 6.24 25.16
C LEU A 727 -17.83 5.61 26.53
N ARG A 728 -19.02 5.37 27.11
CA ARG A 728 -19.13 4.69 28.41
C ARG A 728 -18.62 3.26 28.35
N ARG A 729 -19.00 2.51 27.29
CA ARG A 729 -18.52 1.15 27.07
C ARG A 729 -16.99 1.09 26.79
N ALA A 730 -16.48 2.07 26.08
CA ALA A 730 -15.04 2.20 25.85
C ALA A 730 -14.27 2.50 27.14
N ALA A 731 -14.80 3.37 28.01
CA ALA A 731 -14.22 3.63 29.32
C ALA A 731 -14.27 2.36 30.21
N ASP A 732 -15.37 1.62 30.15
CA ASP A 732 -15.52 0.34 30.87
C ASP A 732 -14.59 -0.73 30.34
N LEU A 733 -14.36 -0.76 29.00
CA LEU A 733 -13.41 -1.68 28.36
C LEU A 733 -11.97 -1.36 28.77
N LEU A 734 -11.59 -0.09 28.94
CA LEU A 734 -10.29 0.26 29.52
C LEU A 734 -10.13 -0.31 30.93
N PHE A 735 -11.18 -0.26 31.73
CA PHE A 735 -11.16 -0.91 33.06
C PHE A 735 -10.97 -2.42 32.96
N ALA A 736 -11.79 -3.07 32.15
CA ALA A 736 -11.74 -4.53 31.98
C ALA A 736 -10.41 -5.02 31.38
N ALA A 737 -9.74 -4.19 30.61
CA ALA A 737 -8.46 -4.49 29.96
C ALA A 737 -7.25 -3.84 30.65
N VAL A 738 -7.32 -3.51 31.94
CA VAL A 738 -6.27 -2.81 32.66
C VAL A 738 -4.92 -3.54 32.64
N ASP A 739 -4.92 -4.87 32.54
CA ASP A 739 -3.70 -5.67 32.47
C ASP A 739 -2.84 -5.34 31.24
N LEU A 740 -3.44 -4.89 30.15
CA LEU A 740 -2.69 -4.39 28.99
C LEU A 740 -1.84 -3.16 29.32
N GLY A 741 -2.37 -2.27 30.15
CA GLY A 741 -1.63 -1.11 30.64
C GLY A 741 -0.56 -1.46 31.67
N GLU A 742 -0.87 -2.32 32.64
CA GLU A 742 0.01 -2.73 33.74
C GLU A 742 1.18 -3.61 33.26
N SER A 743 0.99 -4.39 32.17
CA SER A 743 2.01 -5.31 31.62
C SER A 743 3.30 -4.61 31.18
N GLY A 744 3.20 -3.33 30.78
CA GLY A 744 4.29 -2.56 30.20
C GLY A 744 4.40 -2.71 28.66
N ILE A 745 3.89 -3.79 28.08
CA ILE A 745 4.00 -4.09 26.64
C ILE A 745 3.10 -3.15 25.81
N SER A 746 1.84 -3.00 26.21
CA SER A 746 0.83 -2.21 25.50
C SER A 746 0.55 -0.84 26.15
N SER A 747 1.31 -0.45 27.19
CA SER A 747 1.05 0.76 28.00
C SER A 747 0.92 2.03 27.17
N ARG A 748 1.76 2.21 26.14
CA ARG A 748 1.70 3.39 25.27
C ARG A 748 0.41 3.46 24.47
N GLN A 749 -0.02 2.34 23.87
CA GLN A 749 -1.27 2.28 23.11
C GLN A 749 -2.48 2.45 24.05
N TYR A 750 -2.41 1.91 25.26
CA TYR A 750 -3.43 2.05 26.27
C TYR A 750 -3.62 3.52 26.69
N VAL A 751 -2.52 4.26 26.93
CA VAL A 751 -2.55 5.70 27.22
C VAL A 751 -3.17 6.49 26.07
N LEU A 752 -2.83 6.18 24.83
CA LEU A 752 -3.42 6.83 23.66
C LEU A 752 -4.94 6.56 23.59
N ALA A 753 -5.37 5.34 23.88
CA ALA A 753 -6.78 4.98 23.90
C ALA A 753 -7.53 5.71 25.04
N ALA A 754 -6.98 5.75 26.25
CA ALA A 754 -7.55 6.49 27.36
C ALA A 754 -7.66 7.99 27.07
N THR A 755 -6.63 8.60 26.48
CA THR A 755 -6.62 10.02 26.09
C THR A 755 -7.67 10.32 25.01
N ALA A 756 -7.87 9.41 24.04
CA ALA A 756 -8.89 9.55 23.04
C ALA A 756 -10.30 9.56 23.64
N VAL A 757 -10.59 8.66 24.59
CA VAL A 757 -11.86 8.62 25.33
C VAL A 757 -12.06 9.92 26.15
N VAL A 758 -11.03 10.37 26.88
CA VAL A 758 -11.09 11.65 27.61
C VAL A 758 -11.45 12.80 26.70
N THR A 759 -10.75 12.92 25.55
CA THR A 759 -11.00 14.00 24.59
C THR A 759 -12.42 13.95 23.99
N ALA A 760 -12.90 12.76 23.68
CA ALA A 760 -14.23 12.57 23.13
C ALA A 760 -15.33 12.82 24.20
N ALA A 761 -15.12 12.35 25.42
CA ALA A 761 -16.03 12.57 26.54
C ALA A 761 -16.14 14.04 26.94
N GLN A 762 -15.07 14.81 26.89
CA GLN A 762 -15.09 16.27 27.08
C GLN A 762 -15.95 16.98 26.03
N ARG A 763 -15.84 16.57 24.77
CA ARG A 763 -16.66 17.16 23.69
C ARG A 763 -18.14 16.88 23.84
N THR A 764 -18.50 15.73 24.40
CA THR A 764 -19.88 15.31 24.60
C THR A 764 -20.43 15.66 25.98
N GLY A 765 -19.59 16.10 26.93
CA GLY A 765 -19.97 16.38 28.31
C GLY A 765 -20.29 15.14 29.13
N ASP A 766 -19.75 13.95 28.78
CA ASP A 766 -20.00 12.70 29.50
C ASP A 766 -19.01 12.55 30.68
N ALA A 767 -19.41 13.07 31.86
CA ALA A 767 -18.59 13.03 33.07
C ALA A 767 -18.26 11.61 33.56
N TYR A 768 -19.12 10.63 33.28
CA TYR A 768 -18.88 9.23 33.63
C TYR A 768 -17.73 8.64 32.82
N ALA A 769 -17.81 8.75 31.48
CA ALA A 769 -16.78 8.22 30.61
C ALA A 769 -15.44 8.96 30.80
N GLU A 770 -15.47 10.31 30.98
CA GLU A 770 -14.28 11.09 31.24
C GLU A 770 -13.62 10.70 32.58
N GLY A 771 -14.40 10.57 33.65
CA GLY A 771 -13.91 10.21 34.97
C GLY A 771 -13.19 8.85 34.98
N ARG A 772 -13.81 7.84 34.39
CA ARG A 772 -13.21 6.49 34.28
C ARG A 772 -11.96 6.48 33.43
N ALA A 773 -11.99 7.10 32.25
CA ALA A 773 -10.84 7.14 31.36
C ALA A 773 -9.65 7.89 31.96
N ARG A 774 -9.91 9.00 32.70
CA ARG A 774 -8.87 9.74 33.45
C ARG A 774 -8.29 8.91 34.57
N LEU A 775 -9.10 8.16 35.28
CA LEU A 775 -8.61 7.28 36.35
C LEU A 775 -7.66 6.20 35.78
N MET A 776 -8.02 5.58 34.66
CA MET A 776 -7.16 4.60 33.99
C MET A 776 -5.89 5.27 33.42
N HIS A 777 -6.01 6.45 32.87
CA HIS A 777 -4.85 7.24 32.43
C HIS A 777 -3.92 7.57 33.61
N SER A 778 -4.46 8.06 34.72
CA SER A 778 -3.71 8.30 35.95
C SER A 778 -2.97 7.06 36.43
N HIS A 779 -3.65 5.93 36.44
CA HIS A 779 -3.07 4.65 36.86
C HIS A 779 -1.79 4.32 36.05
N ILE A 780 -1.85 4.38 34.72
CA ILE A 780 -0.71 4.05 33.86
C ILE A 780 0.40 5.13 33.93
N LEU A 781 0.04 6.40 34.08
CA LEU A 781 1.02 7.46 34.36
C LEU A 781 1.78 7.20 35.67
N GLY A 782 1.08 6.74 36.71
CA GLY A 782 1.69 6.34 37.98
C GLY A 782 2.61 5.12 37.82
N VAL A 783 2.18 4.12 37.02
CA VAL A 783 3.00 2.97 36.62
C VAL A 783 4.26 3.41 35.87
N SER A 784 4.17 4.43 35.03
CA SER A 784 5.32 4.98 34.28
C SER A 784 6.19 5.96 35.07
N GLY A 785 5.84 6.26 36.33
CA GLY A 785 6.59 7.18 37.19
C GLY A 785 6.29 8.68 36.97
N GLN A 786 5.28 9.00 36.15
CA GLN A 786 4.86 10.40 35.89
C GLN A 786 3.89 10.89 36.98
N PHE A 787 4.36 10.91 38.21
CA PHE A 787 3.54 11.10 39.41
C PHE A 787 2.75 12.42 39.45
N ALA A 788 3.35 13.52 39.01
CA ALA A 788 2.69 14.83 39.06
C ALA A 788 1.49 14.91 38.11
N GLU A 789 1.57 14.25 36.94
CA GLU A 789 0.50 14.20 35.99
C GLU A 789 -0.57 13.19 36.40
N SER A 790 -0.14 12.05 36.91
CA SER A 790 -1.00 11.01 37.49
C SER A 790 -1.88 11.60 38.61
N ASP A 791 -1.33 12.39 39.51
CA ASP A 791 -2.06 13.03 40.61
C ASP A 791 -3.14 14.01 40.12
N ARG A 792 -2.79 14.84 39.14
CA ARG A 792 -3.76 15.76 38.50
C ARG A 792 -4.93 15.00 37.82
N GLU A 793 -4.63 13.94 37.10
CA GLU A 793 -5.63 13.13 36.46
C GLU A 793 -6.53 12.42 37.48
N ALA A 794 -5.97 11.83 38.56
CA ALA A 794 -6.73 11.19 39.62
C ALA A 794 -7.66 12.17 40.35
N GLY A 795 -7.13 13.36 40.66
CA GLY A 795 -7.93 14.43 41.32
C GLY A 795 -9.08 14.95 40.44
N THR A 796 -8.86 15.01 39.12
CA THR A 796 -9.92 15.38 38.14
C THR A 796 -10.93 14.23 38.00
N ALA A 797 -10.46 12.99 37.93
CA ALA A 797 -11.30 11.81 37.90
C ALA A 797 -12.25 11.74 39.12
N LEU A 798 -11.72 11.98 40.33
CA LEU A 798 -12.52 12.01 41.56
C LEU A 798 -13.65 13.05 41.51
N LYS A 799 -13.36 14.27 41.05
CA LYS A 799 -14.39 15.31 40.90
C LYS A 799 -15.50 14.92 39.93
N LEU A 800 -15.11 14.31 38.80
CA LEU A 800 -16.04 13.83 37.80
C LEU A 800 -16.85 12.61 38.29
N GLY A 801 -16.19 11.70 39.01
CA GLY A 801 -16.83 10.53 39.63
C GLY A 801 -17.88 10.94 40.65
N LEU A 802 -17.58 11.93 41.51
CA LEU A 802 -18.55 12.49 42.45
C LEU A 802 -19.74 13.15 41.73
N ALA A 803 -19.47 13.90 40.66
CA ALA A 803 -20.51 14.55 39.86
C ALA A 803 -21.41 13.53 39.11
N ALA A 804 -20.82 12.45 38.62
CA ALA A 804 -21.51 11.37 37.90
C ALA A 804 -22.15 10.34 38.84
N GLY A 805 -21.83 10.34 40.13
CA GLY A 805 -22.25 9.32 41.06
C GLY A 805 -21.61 7.94 40.78
N ASP A 806 -20.39 7.90 40.25
CA ASP A 806 -19.71 6.64 39.90
C ASP A 806 -18.96 6.08 41.13
N PRO A 807 -19.46 4.97 41.71
CA PRO A 807 -18.86 4.39 42.94
C PRO A 807 -17.45 3.83 42.70
N VAL A 808 -17.14 3.38 41.49
CA VAL A 808 -15.82 2.84 41.13
C VAL A 808 -14.76 3.93 41.20
N VAL A 809 -15.01 5.07 40.54
CA VAL A 809 -14.10 6.21 40.52
C VAL A 809 -13.96 6.81 41.91
N CYS A 810 -15.07 6.93 42.67
CA CYS A 810 -15.05 7.48 44.04
C CYS A 810 -14.25 6.64 45.02
N ALA A 811 -14.12 5.33 44.80
CA ALA A 811 -13.31 4.45 45.65
C ALA A 811 -11.85 4.34 45.17
N GLN A 812 -11.63 4.22 43.86
CA GLN A 812 -10.30 3.96 43.34
C GLN A 812 -9.44 5.22 43.15
N ALA A 813 -10.04 6.39 42.85
CA ALA A 813 -9.26 7.61 42.68
C ALA A 813 -8.52 8.04 43.96
N PRO A 814 -9.12 8.01 45.15
CA PRO A 814 -8.38 8.25 46.42
C PRO A 814 -7.26 7.22 46.65
N ASN A 815 -7.49 5.93 46.36
CA ASN A 815 -6.45 4.90 46.46
C ASN A 815 -5.26 5.23 45.55
N GLN A 816 -5.52 5.67 44.30
CA GLN A 816 -4.49 6.08 43.35
C GLN A 816 -3.74 7.33 43.87
N GLN A 817 -4.44 8.36 44.37
CA GLN A 817 -3.81 9.56 44.93
C GLN A 817 -2.94 9.21 46.14
N GLY A 818 -3.39 8.30 46.99
CA GLY A 818 -2.64 7.81 48.13
C GLY A 818 -1.33 7.10 47.74
N ILE A 819 -1.39 6.28 46.67
CA ILE A 819 -0.21 5.63 46.11
C ILE A 819 0.77 6.67 45.55
N ILE A 820 0.29 7.67 44.82
CA ILE A 820 1.12 8.73 44.24
C ILE A 820 1.76 9.57 45.37
N ALA A 821 0.98 9.96 46.39
CA ALA A 821 1.45 10.71 47.55
C ALA A 821 2.56 9.95 48.29
N LEU A 822 2.42 8.64 48.41
CA LEU A 822 3.46 7.77 48.98
C LEU A 822 4.77 7.85 48.14
N TYR A 823 4.70 7.70 46.83
CA TYR A 823 5.90 7.77 45.96
C TYR A 823 6.52 9.17 45.90
N THR A 824 5.76 10.21 46.18
CA THR A 824 6.25 11.61 46.21
C THR A 824 6.63 12.09 47.61
N GLY A 825 6.64 11.19 48.61
CA GLY A 825 7.05 11.49 49.97
C GLY A 825 6.03 12.30 50.78
N ARG A 826 4.81 12.51 50.31
CA ARG A 826 3.72 13.22 50.99
C ARG A 826 2.95 12.24 51.88
N HIS A 827 3.60 11.73 52.93
CA HIS A 827 3.11 10.61 53.72
C HIS A 827 1.78 10.87 54.48
N ASP A 828 1.56 12.10 54.96
CA ASP A 828 0.31 12.45 55.66
C ASP A 828 -0.88 12.46 54.66
N GLU A 829 -0.68 13.02 53.49
CA GLU A 829 -1.69 12.98 52.42
C GLU A 829 -1.96 11.55 51.95
N ALA A 830 -0.89 10.74 51.83
CA ALA A 830 -1.00 9.33 51.45
C ALA A 830 -1.86 8.55 52.45
N GLU A 831 -1.62 8.74 53.76
CA GLU A 831 -2.38 8.08 54.83
C GLU A 831 -3.86 8.51 54.80
N GLN A 832 -4.11 9.83 54.61
CA GLN A 832 -5.47 10.34 54.48
C GLN A 832 -6.22 9.72 53.29
N HIS A 833 -5.67 9.82 52.11
CA HIS A 833 -6.32 9.31 50.89
C HIS A 833 -6.55 7.78 50.93
N LEU A 834 -5.58 7.02 51.45
CA LEU A 834 -5.73 5.58 51.59
C LEU A 834 -6.74 5.19 52.67
N THR A 835 -6.88 6.00 53.73
CA THR A 835 -7.90 5.79 54.75
C THR A 835 -9.30 6.08 54.18
N GLU A 836 -9.44 7.13 53.38
CA GLU A 836 -10.67 7.45 52.63
C GLU A 836 -11.05 6.32 51.69
N ALA A 837 -10.08 5.82 50.91
CA ALA A 837 -10.27 4.68 49.98
C ALA A 837 -10.68 3.41 50.76
N LEU A 838 -10.02 3.10 51.90
CA LEU A 838 -10.33 1.94 52.73
C LEU A 838 -11.78 2.01 53.27
N ALA A 839 -12.21 3.20 53.69
CA ALA A 839 -13.58 3.41 54.12
C ALA A 839 -14.60 3.19 52.99
N ALA A 840 -14.30 3.69 51.76
CA ALA A 840 -15.13 3.52 50.60
C ALA A 840 -15.24 2.04 50.17
N PHE A 841 -14.10 1.32 50.13
CA PHE A 841 -14.11 -0.13 49.79
C PHE A 841 -14.87 -0.96 50.84
N ARG A 842 -14.78 -0.63 52.12
CA ARG A 842 -15.56 -1.27 53.17
C ARG A 842 -17.06 -1.02 53.01
N ALA A 843 -17.44 0.22 52.68
CA ALA A 843 -18.83 0.59 52.48
C ALA A 843 -19.42 -0.16 51.28
N ASP A 844 -18.65 -0.38 50.24
CA ASP A 844 -19.06 -1.16 49.05
C ASP A 844 -18.91 -2.65 49.22
N ARG A 845 -18.44 -3.13 50.36
CA ARG A 845 -18.12 -4.57 50.61
C ARG A 845 -17.14 -5.14 49.58
N ASN A 846 -16.24 -4.33 49.07
CA ASN A 846 -15.21 -4.70 48.15
C ASN A 846 -13.97 -5.20 48.90
N SER A 847 -13.95 -6.48 49.24
CA SER A 847 -12.86 -7.11 50.01
C SER A 847 -11.51 -7.04 49.29
N PRO A 848 -11.38 -7.23 47.96
CA PRO A 848 -10.12 -7.04 47.27
C PRO A 848 -9.61 -5.58 47.33
N GLY A 849 -10.50 -4.60 47.17
CA GLY A 849 -10.17 -3.19 47.32
C GLY A 849 -9.73 -2.83 48.75
N GLU A 850 -10.42 -3.37 49.77
CA GLU A 850 -10.03 -3.25 51.19
C GLU A 850 -8.60 -3.77 51.40
N ALA A 851 -8.28 -4.97 50.89
CA ALA A 851 -6.96 -5.56 51.04
C ALA A 851 -5.87 -4.71 50.32
N SER A 852 -6.19 -4.16 49.15
CA SER A 852 -5.30 -3.26 48.43
C SER A 852 -4.98 -2.00 49.23
N ALA A 853 -5.99 -1.34 49.80
CA ALA A 853 -5.82 -0.16 50.64
C ALA A 853 -4.99 -0.47 51.89
N LEU A 854 -5.21 -1.62 52.55
CA LEU A 854 -4.42 -2.08 53.69
C LEU A 854 -2.93 -2.29 53.34
N CYS A 855 -2.66 -2.93 52.22
CA CYS A 855 -1.30 -3.14 51.70
C CYS A 855 -0.60 -1.81 51.36
N ASN A 856 -1.31 -0.83 50.81
CA ASN A 856 -0.78 0.49 50.52
C ASN A 856 -0.56 1.32 51.80
N LEU A 857 -1.47 1.25 52.78
CA LEU A 857 -1.26 1.83 54.12
C LEU A 857 -0.05 1.22 54.82
N SER A 858 0.16 -0.10 54.70
CA SER A 858 1.37 -0.77 55.20
C SER A 858 2.64 -0.10 54.66
N ARG A 859 2.67 0.24 53.38
CA ARG A 859 3.83 0.91 52.75
C ARG A 859 4.01 2.35 53.27
N VAL A 860 2.91 3.08 53.54
CA VAL A 860 2.99 4.41 54.20
C VAL A 860 3.54 4.28 55.59
N HIS A 861 3.05 3.31 56.41
CA HIS A 861 3.55 3.09 57.78
C HIS A 861 5.03 2.67 57.77
N LEU A 862 5.45 1.91 56.77
CA LEU A 862 6.84 1.56 56.58
C LEU A 862 7.69 2.80 56.28
N ALA A 863 7.25 3.67 55.36
CA ALA A 863 7.96 4.93 55.05
C ALA A 863 8.03 5.91 56.23
N THR A 864 7.09 5.83 57.16
CA THR A 864 7.05 6.65 58.38
C THR A 864 7.66 5.95 59.59
N GLY A 865 8.35 4.81 59.45
CA GLY A 865 9.05 4.09 60.50
C GLY A 865 8.16 3.30 61.47
N ARG A 866 6.86 3.17 61.21
CA ARG A 866 5.90 2.41 62.01
C ARG A 866 5.89 0.92 61.62
N ILE A 867 7.01 0.23 61.81
CA ILE A 867 7.29 -1.11 61.24
C ILE A 867 6.26 -2.18 61.69
N ASP A 868 5.99 -2.26 63.01
CA ASP A 868 5.03 -3.24 63.53
C ASP A 868 3.62 -3.08 62.95
N SER A 869 3.19 -1.83 62.81
CA SER A 869 1.92 -1.50 62.20
C SER A 869 1.90 -1.87 60.71
N ALA A 870 3.01 -1.63 59.99
CA ALA A 870 3.16 -1.98 58.60
C ALA A 870 3.04 -3.48 58.38
N VAL A 871 3.72 -4.31 59.19
CA VAL A 871 3.63 -5.78 59.14
C VAL A 871 2.19 -6.24 59.48
N SER A 872 1.54 -5.61 60.46
CA SER A 872 0.16 -5.94 60.82
C SER A 872 -0.83 -5.68 59.67
N LEU A 873 -0.74 -4.51 59.04
CA LEU A 873 -1.60 -4.12 57.92
C LEU A 873 -1.37 -5.02 56.66
N ALA A 874 -0.12 -5.32 56.33
CA ALA A 874 0.19 -6.24 55.23
C ALA A 874 -0.34 -7.65 55.49
N ARG A 875 -0.17 -8.18 56.73
CA ARG A 875 -0.75 -9.50 57.07
C ARG A 875 -2.26 -9.51 56.97
N GLN A 876 -2.94 -8.43 57.37
CA GLN A 876 -4.40 -8.32 57.18
C GLN A 876 -4.78 -8.37 55.68
N GLY A 877 -4.08 -7.62 54.83
CA GLY A 877 -4.29 -7.62 53.37
C GLY A 877 -4.09 -9.03 52.80
N VAL A 878 -2.97 -9.67 53.11
CA VAL A 878 -2.69 -11.06 52.67
C VAL A 878 -3.75 -12.03 53.14
N ALA A 879 -4.23 -11.91 54.39
CA ALA A 879 -5.27 -12.78 54.94
C ALA A 879 -6.62 -12.62 54.22
N ILE A 880 -6.95 -11.42 53.75
CA ILE A 880 -8.17 -11.21 52.92
C ILE A 880 -8.02 -11.88 51.57
N TYR A 881 -6.90 -11.72 50.89
CA TYR A 881 -6.62 -12.32 49.59
C TYR A 881 -6.50 -13.85 49.65
N GLY A 882 -6.04 -14.41 50.79
CA GLY A 882 -5.88 -15.84 50.99
C GLY A 882 -7.16 -16.61 51.39
N ARG A 883 -8.30 -15.93 51.55
CA ARG A 883 -9.57 -16.59 51.92
C ARG A 883 -10.22 -17.34 50.78
N ASP A 884 -9.91 -16.97 49.53
CA ASP A 884 -10.43 -17.61 48.31
C ASP A 884 -9.26 -18.27 47.57
N GLU A 885 -9.17 -19.60 47.68
CA GLU A 885 -8.03 -20.37 47.12
C GLU A 885 -8.02 -20.44 45.58
N THR A 886 -9.05 -19.94 44.87
CA THR A 886 -9.27 -20.29 43.46
C THR A 886 -9.11 -19.14 42.46
N GLY A 887 -8.72 -17.94 42.84
CA GLY A 887 -8.71 -16.91 41.81
C GLY A 887 -7.94 -15.59 42.06
N MET A 888 -7.48 -15.30 43.26
CA MET A 888 -6.85 -13.98 43.57
C MET A 888 -5.32 -14.00 43.44
N ALA A 889 -4.74 -14.83 42.60
CA ALA A 889 -3.29 -15.01 42.53
C ALA A 889 -2.52 -13.69 42.33
N LEU A 890 -2.95 -12.80 41.39
CA LEU A 890 -2.30 -11.53 41.14
C LEU A 890 -2.42 -10.57 42.31
N ARG A 891 -3.58 -10.50 42.96
CA ARG A 891 -3.82 -9.69 44.17
C ARG A 891 -3.06 -10.21 45.38
N LEU A 892 -2.99 -11.52 45.55
CA LEU A 892 -2.19 -12.16 46.57
C LEU A 892 -0.68 -11.87 46.37
N ALA A 893 -0.23 -11.85 45.11
CA ALA A 893 1.14 -11.45 44.78
C ALA A 893 1.45 -10.02 45.25
N ASN A 894 0.56 -9.05 45.01
CA ASN A 894 0.69 -7.69 45.52
C ASN A 894 0.71 -7.61 47.07
N GLY A 895 -0.15 -8.41 47.73
CA GLY A 895 -0.14 -8.53 49.15
C GLY A 895 1.16 -9.09 49.72
N LYS A 896 1.65 -10.21 49.12
CA LYS A 896 2.94 -10.83 49.48
C LYS A 896 4.12 -9.90 49.22
N TYR A 897 4.08 -9.13 48.14
CA TYR A 897 5.06 -8.09 47.83
C TYR A 897 5.11 -7.02 48.97
N ALA A 898 3.94 -6.49 49.39
CA ALA A 898 3.87 -5.51 50.45
C ALA A 898 4.33 -6.09 51.81
N LEU A 899 3.96 -7.33 52.11
CA LEU A 899 4.38 -8.06 53.30
C LEU A 899 5.88 -8.31 53.30
N GLY A 900 6.47 -8.71 52.17
CA GLY A 900 7.89 -8.93 52.01
C GLY A 900 8.71 -7.66 52.29
N LEU A 901 8.24 -6.49 51.82
CA LEU A 901 8.83 -5.19 52.15
C LEU A 901 8.82 -4.90 53.67
N ALA A 902 7.64 -5.08 54.31
CA ALA A 902 7.49 -4.82 55.74
C ALA A 902 8.37 -5.75 56.57
N LEU A 903 8.42 -7.04 56.21
CA LEU A 903 9.25 -8.04 56.91
C LEU A 903 10.76 -7.79 56.71
N THR A 904 11.19 -7.33 55.52
CA THR A 904 12.57 -6.95 55.28
C THR A 904 13.01 -5.86 56.26
N SER A 905 12.19 -4.82 56.45
CA SER A 905 12.48 -3.73 57.38
C SER A 905 12.34 -4.14 58.82
N ALA A 906 11.52 -5.15 59.15
CA ALA A 906 11.44 -5.75 60.49
C ALA A 906 12.63 -6.67 60.83
N GLY A 907 13.52 -6.97 59.84
CA GLY A 907 14.63 -7.89 60.02
C GLY A 907 14.23 -9.36 59.96
N GLU A 908 12.99 -9.68 59.61
CA GLU A 908 12.48 -11.06 59.48
C GLU A 908 12.83 -11.64 58.10
N ILE A 909 14.17 -11.77 57.84
CA ILE A 909 14.73 -12.05 56.51
C ILE A 909 14.16 -13.35 55.85
N ALA A 910 14.03 -14.42 56.65
CA ALA A 910 13.54 -15.72 56.11
C ALA A 910 12.09 -15.63 55.62
N LEU A 911 11.22 -14.94 56.38
CA LEU A 911 9.81 -14.79 56.00
C LEU A 911 9.65 -13.78 54.87
N ALA A 912 10.51 -12.76 54.83
CA ALA A 912 10.54 -11.79 53.74
C ALA A 912 10.95 -12.46 52.40
N LEU A 913 11.97 -13.33 52.46
CA LEU A 913 12.43 -14.09 51.26
C LEU A 913 11.33 -15.00 50.72
N GLU A 914 10.64 -15.73 51.61
CA GLU A 914 9.50 -16.57 51.22
C GLU A 914 8.41 -15.72 50.57
N ALA A 915 7.98 -14.63 51.18
CA ALA A 915 6.91 -13.79 50.67
C ALA A 915 7.25 -13.17 49.29
N LEU A 916 8.49 -12.69 49.12
CA LEU A 916 8.93 -12.07 47.88
C LEU A 916 9.16 -13.12 46.78
N THR A 917 9.66 -14.33 47.11
CA THR A 917 9.84 -15.41 46.11
C THR A 917 8.49 -15.92 45.60
N ASP A 918 7.52 -16.07 46.46
CA ASP A 918 6.14 -16.45 46.08
C ASP A 918 5.53 -15.37 45.20
N ALA A 919 5.66 -14.09 45.59
CA ALA A 919 5.17 -12.97 44.78
C ALA A 919 5.83 -12.94 43.38
N LEU A 920 7.14 -13.22 43.30
CA LEU A 920 7.90 -13.25 42.07
C LEU A 920 7.32 -14.31 41.08
N GLY A 921 7.12 -15.54 41.54
CA GLY A 921 6.51 -16.61 40.75
C GLY A 921 5.11 -16.24 40.25
N MET A 922 4.26 -15.72 41.14
CA MET A 922 2.90 -15.30 40.79
C MET A 922 2.86 -14.18 39.75
N PHE A 923 3.75 -13.18 39.82
CA PHE A 923 3.84 -12.11 38.82
C PHE A 923 4.37 -12.62 37.48
N GLN A 924 5.28 -13.59 37.51
CA GLN A 924 5.78 -14.22 36.30
C GLN A 924 4.67 -15.01 35.59
N ASP A 925 3.91 -15.81 36.31
CA ASP A 925 2.76 -16.57 35.76
C ASP A 925 1.67 -15.63 35.21
N ALA A 926 1.50 -14.46 35.84
CA ALA A 926 0.54 -13.43 35.41
C ALA A 926 1.07 -12.54 34.27
N ARG A 927 2.27 -12.78 33.74
CA ARG A 927 2.94 -11.95 32.70
C ARG A 927 3.07 -10.48 33.07
N GLN A 928 3.13 -10.19 34.37
CA GLN A 928 3.26 -8.83 34.91
C GLN A 928 4.73 -8.41 34.99
N GLN A 929 5.34 -8.10 33.86
CA GLN A 929 6.78 -7.84 33.75
C GLN A 929 7.26 -6.70 34.65
N LEU A 930 6.48 -5.62 34.78
CA LEU A 930 6.81 -4.53 35.69
C LEU A 930 6.96 -5.03 37.13
N TRP A 931 5.95 -5.71 37.66
CA TRP A 931 5.94 -6.22 39.03
C TRP A 931 6.93 -7.36 39.24
N HIS A 932 7.19 -8.16 38.22
CA HIS A 932 8.26 -9.16 38.20
C HIS A 932 9.62 -8.47 38.43
N GLY A 933 9.96 -7.46 37.62
CA GLY A 933 11.20 -6.71 37.77
C GLY A 933 11.31 -5.94 39.09
N MET A 934 10.21 -5.35 39.56
CA MET A 934 10.18 -4.65 40.87
C MET A 934 10.35 -5.62 42.05
N THR A 935 9.85 -6.85 41.94
CA THR A 935 10.02 -7.87 42.98
C THR A 935 11.48 -8.35 43.04
N LEU A 936 12.11 -8.55 41.87
CA LEU A 936 13.56 -8.81 41.78
C LEU A 936 14.39 -7.68 42.43
N PHE A 937 13.98 -6.45 42.20
CA PHE A 937 14.60 -5.29 42.86
C PHE A 937 14.46 -5.36 44.37
N ARG A 938 13.26 -5.71 44.91
CA ARG A 938 13.08 -5.86 46.37
C ARG A 938 13.86 -7.04 46.96
N LEU A 939 14.00 -8.14 46.19
CA LEU A 939 14.90 -9.22 46.56
C LEU A 939 16.35 -8.78 46.60
N ALA A 940 16.79 -7.88 45.72
CA ALA A 940 18.12 -7.29 45.80
C ALA A 940 18.31 -6.45 47.09
N GLU A 941 17.32 -5.65 47.47
CA GLU A 941 17.34 -4.89 48.74
C GLU A 941 17.35 -5.82 49.97
N LEU A 942 16.54 -6.88 49.97
CA LEU A 942 16.55 -7.92 51.00
C LEU A 942 17.93 -8.56 51.14
N HIS A 943 18.57 -8.94 50.01
CA HIS A 943 19.91 -9.51 50.05
C HIS A 943 21.00 -8.53 50.48
N LEU A 944 20.81 -7.23 50.26
CA LEU A 944 21.69 -6.20 50.82
C LEU A 944 21.51 -6.14 52.36
N ALA A 945 20.29 -6.22 52.86
CA ALA A 945 19.99 -6.26 54.29
C ALA A 945 20.50 -7.56 54.95
N ASP A 946 20.51 -8.67 54.22
CA ASP A 946 21.05 -9.97 54.63
C ASP A 946 22.59 -10.10 54.46
N HIS A 947 23.28 -8.98 54.18
CA HIS A 947 24.73 -8.97 53.94
C HIS A 947 25.19 -9.96 52.80
N ALA A 948 24.36 -10.21 51.82
CA ALA A 948 24.62 -11.07 50.65
C ALA A 948 24.80 -10.28 49.36
N PRO A 949 25.85 -9.44 49.18
CA PRO A 949 25.96 -8.47 48.09
C PRO A 949 26.04 -9.13 46.70
N ALA A 950 26.58 -10.33 46.58
CA ALA A 950 26.62 -11.04 45.29
C ALA A 950 25.23 -11.45 44.79
N ARG A 951 24.36 -11.90 45.70
CA ARG A 951 22.97 -12.21 45.38
C ARG A 951 22.18 -10.94 45.05
N ALA A 952 22.43 -9.88 45.80
CA ALA A 952 21.83 -8.58 45.56
C ALA A 952 22.16 -8.05 44.15
N ALA A 953 23.42 -8.12 43.73
CA ALA A 953 23.84 -7.72 42.38
C ALA A 953 23.16 -8.56 41.30
N ALA A 954 23.10 -9.89 41.47
CA ALA A 954 22.46 -10.80 40.51
C ALA A 954 20.96 -10.52 40.34
N CYS A 955 20.23 -10.30 41.47
CA CYS A 955 18.81 -9.93 41.41
C CYS A 955 18.59 -8.55 40.76
N ALA A 956 19.43 -7.57 41.01
CA ALA A 956 19.35 -6.25 40.42
C ALA A 956 19.66 -6.27 38.90
N GLU A 957 20.64 -7.07 38.44
CA GLU A 957 20.94 -7.26 37.02
C GLU A 957 19.74 -7.92 36.30
N GLN A 958 19.13 -8.92 36.90
CA GLN A 958 17.91 -9.55 36.36
C GLN A 958 16.74 -8.53 36.31
N ALA A 959 16.58 -7.72 37.35
CA ALA A 959 15.57 -6.66 37.39
C ALA A 959 15.74 -5.66 36.26
N LEU A 960 16.98 -5.21 35.95
CA LEU A 960 17.29 -4.32 34.84
C LEU A 960 16.96 -4.96 33.49
N ALA A 961 17.25 -6.25 33.32
CA ALA A 961 16.94 -6.98 32.09
C ALA A 961 15.42 -7.06 31.85
N VAL A 962 14.66 -7.40 32.88
CA VAL A 962 13.20 -7.49 32.81
C VAL A 962 12.54 -6.12 32.60
N LEU A 963 13.08 -5.07 33.24
CA LEU A 963 12.55 -3.71 33.16
C LEU A 963 13.05 -2.91 31.96
N HIS A 964 13.75 -3.53 31.02
CA HIS A 964 14.26 -2.84 29.85
C HIS A 964 13.07 -2.23 29.04
N GLY A 965 13.04 -0.89 28.93
CA GLY A 965 11.96 -0.16 28.27
C GLY A 965 10.65 -0.05 29.07
N ILE A 966 10.59 -0.56 30.30
CA ILE A 966 9.39 -0.62 31.14
C ILE A 966 9.61 0.13 32.46
N GLY A 967 8.59 0.79 32.97
CA GLY A 967 8.57 1.33 34.34
C GLY A 967 9.20 2.72 34.52
N GLY A 968 9.79 3.28 33.48
CA GLY A 968 10.34 4.64 33.49
C GLY A 968 11.70 4.79 34.22
N ASP A 969 12.31 5.96 34.04
CA ASP A 969 13.68 6.24 34.50
C ASP A 969 13.84 6.23 36.03
N TRP A 970 12.81 6.60 36.79
CA TRP A 970 12.85 6.60 38.26
C TRP A 970 13.06 5.18 38.82
N ARG A 971 12.28 4.19 38.31
CA ARG A 971 12.43 2.80 38.78
C ARG A 971 13.76 2.20 38.33
N ARG A 972 14.20 2.49 37.12
CA ARG A 972 15.50 2.10 36.62
C ARG A 972 16.63 2.63 37.50
N ALA A 973 16.55 3.91 37.93
CA ALA A 973 17.53 4.51 38.81
C ALA A 973 17.55 3.84 40.19
N ASN A 974 16.39 3.44 40.74
CA ASN A 974 16.32 2.69 42.01
C ASN A 974 17.07 1.34 41.88
N VAL A 975 16.85 0.59 40.79
CA VAL A 975 17.51 -0.70 40.55
C VAL A 975 19.01 -0.51 40.37
N LEU A 976 19.45 0.51 39.60
CA LEU A 976 20.86 0.84 39.41
C LEU A 976 21.53 1.21 40.72
N THR A 977 20.83 1.91 41.62
CA THR A 977 21.33 2.24 42.95
C THR A 977 21.59 0.99 43.80
N ALA A 978 20.63 0.03 43.79
CA ALA A 978 20.77 -1.25 44.47
C ALA A 978 21.88 -2.12 43.88
N LEU A 979 21.95 -2.16 42.53
CA LEU A 979 23.01 -2.87 41.80
C LEU A 979 24.39 -2.29 42.19
N GLY A 980 24.54 -0.99 42.18
CA GLY A 980 25.77 -0.33 42.61
C GLY A 980 26.19 -0.68 44.05
N ARG A 981 25.25 -0.74 45.01
CA ARG A 981 25.48 -1.20 46.36
C ARG A 981 25.94 -2.67 46.42
N GLY A 982 25.29 -3.55 45.64
CA GLY A 982 25.68 -4.95 45.50
C GLY A 982 27.08 -5.12 44.91
N LEU A 983 27.37 -4.42 43.82
CA LEU A 983 28.68 -4.47 43.14
C LEU A 983 29.80 -3.90 44.06
N HIS A 984 29.52 -2.83 44.79
CA HIS A 984 30.45 -2.27 45.81
C HIS A 984 30.75 -3.32 46.87
N GLY A 985 29.73 -4.04 47.39
CA GLY A 985 29.90 -5.07 48.40
C GLY A 985 30.73 -6.29 47.96
N VAL A 986 30.77 -6.58 46.67
CA VAL A 986 31.61 -7.62 46.05
C VAL A 986 32.96 -7.10 45.54
N GLY A 987 33.30 -5.82 45.79
CA GLY A 987 34.57 -5.22 45.40
C GLY A 987 34.69 -4.77 43.94
N GLN A 988 33.60 -4.76 43.16
CA GLN A 988 33.57 -4.27 41.76
C GLN A 988 33.29 -2.76 41.71
N LEU A 989 34.28 -1.98 42.25
CA LEU A 989 34.12 -0.54 42.52
C LEU A 989 33.83 0.30 41.29
N ASP A 990 34.49 0.01 40.17
CA ASP A 990 34.30 0.78 38.91
C ASP A 990 32.90 0.61 38.37
N ARG A 991 32.40 -0.64 38.34
CA ARG A 991 31.05 -0.92 37.87
C ARG A 991 30.00 -0.30 38.79
N ALA A 992 30.22 -0.35 40.11
CA ALA A 992 29.35 0.28 41.09
C ALA A 992 29.24 1.80 40.87
N ARG A 993 30.38 2.46 40.63
CA ARG A 993 30.45 3.90 40.34
C ARG A 993 29.67 4.26 39.07
N VAL A 994 29.83 3.48 37.99
CA VAL A 994 29.07 3.68 36.72
C VAL A 994 27.57 3.58 36.99
N CYS A 995 27.08 2.55 37.69
CA CYS A 995 25.68 2.41 38.05
C CYS A 995 25.15 3.61 38.85
N TRP A 996 25.91 4.07 39.85
CA TRP A 996 25.50 5.24 40.63
C TRP A 996 25.53 6.54 39.85
N GLN A 997 26.47 6.72 38.91
CA GLN A 997 26.50 7.90 38.03
C GLN A 997 25.29 7.93 37.11
N GLU A 998 24.93 6.79 36.53
CA GLU A 998 23.74 6.66 35.68
C GLU A 998 22.45 6.92 36.51
N ALA A 999 22.35 6.33 37.71
CA ALA A 999 21.24 6.57 38.62
C ALA A 999 21.11 8.04 39.01
N LEU A 1000 22.24 8.68 39.35
CA LEU A 1000 22.28 10.11 39.73
C LEU A 1000 21.78 10.98 38.57
N ALA A 1001 22.24 10.75 37.35
CA ALA A 1001 21.80 11.50 36.19
C ALA A 1001 20.27 11.40 35.98
N ALA A 1002 19.71 10.21 36.15
CA ALA A 1002 18.26 9.99 36.04
C ALA A 1002 17.50 10.70 37.18
N TYR A 1003 17.94 10.62 38.41
CA TYR A 1003 17.30 11.31 39.55
C TYR A 1003 17.39 12.83 39.42
N GLU A 1004 18.52 13.38 38.93
CA GLU A 1004 18.66 14.81 38.72
C GLU A 1004 17.73 15.32 37.61
N ALA A 1005 17.62 14.59 36.53
CA ALA A 1005 16.68 14.91 35.45
C ALA A 1005 15.23 14.93 35.95
N LEU A 1006 14.88 14.02 36.86
CA LEU A 1006 13.56 13.91 37.47
C LEU A 1006 13.38 14.83 38.72
N LYS A 1007 14.40 15.55 39.11
CA LYS A 1007 14.42 16.36 40.35
C LYS A 1007 14.02 15.55 41.59
N SER A 1008 14.47 14.32 41.68
CA SER A 1008 14.10 13.36 42.70
C SER A 1008 14.97 13.51 43.94
N PRO A 1009 14.43 13.40 45.18
CA PRO A 1009 15.19 13.56 46.42
C PRO A 1009 16.30 12.52 46.59
N GLU A 1010 16.16 11.33 46.00
CA GLU A 1010 17.15 10.22 46.07
C GLU A 1010 18.51 10.58 45.44
N ALA A 1011 18.56 11.65 44.64
CA ALA A 1011 19.83 12.18 44.12
C ALA A 1011 20.86 12.50 45.24
N ALA A 1012 20.38 12.92 46.42
CA ALA A 1012 21.24 13.23 47.56
C ALA A 1012 21.94 11.98 48.11
N ASP A 1013 21.20 10.88 48.23
CA ASP A 1013 21.72 9.61 48.73
C ASP A 1013 22.77 9.03 47.78
N VAL A 1014 22.52 9.09 46.48
CA VAL A 1014 23.45 8.57 45.45
C VAL A 1014 24.73 9.43 45.38
N ARG A 1015 24.63 10.75 45.58
CA ARG A 1015 25.83 11.61 45.70
C ARG A 1015 26.67 11.21 46.90
N SER A 1016 26.04 10.90 48.06
CA SER A 1016 26.72 10.41 49.24
C SER A 1016 27.44 9.06 48.98
N LEU A 1017 26.79 8.14 48.27
CA LEU A 1017 27.41 6.88 47.87
C LEU A 1017 28.63 7.09 46.96
N LEU A 1018 28.53 7.97 45.98
CA LEU A 1018 29.65 8.34 45.09
C LEU A 1018 30.81 9.03 45.81
N ALA A 1019 30.51 9.84 46.83
CA ALA A 1019 31.51 10.53 47.64
C ALA A 1019 32.24 9.59 48.63
N SER A 1020 31.55 8.56 49.13
CA SER A 1020 32.10 7.57 50.07
C SER A 1020 32.87 6.43 49.38
N ALA A 1021 32.69 6.24 48.05
CA ALA A 1021 33.38 5.20 47.33
C ALA A 1021 34.85 5.59 47.08
N PRO A 1022 35.84 4.76 47.46
CA PRO A 1022 37.25 5.04 47.19
C PRO A 1022 37.48 5.18 45.68
N VAL A 1023 38.28 6.18 45.28
CA VAL A 1023 38.76 6.32 43.91
C VAL A 1023 39.79 5.21 43.73
N GLY A 1024 39.47 4.23 42.88
CA GLY A 1024 40.39 3.13 42.55
C GLY A 1024 41.54 3.59 41.67
#